data_d262f766da75c521de3a62d5e31f33e6
#
_entry.id   d262f766da75c521de3a62d5e31f33e6
#
_cell.length_a   1.000
_cell.length_b   1.000
_cell.length_c   1.000
_cell.angle_alpha   90.00
_cell.angle_beta   90.00
_cell.angle_gamma   90.00
#
_symmetry.space_group_name_H-M   'P 1'
#
loop_
_entity.id
_entity.type
_entity.pdbx_description
1 polymer ?
#
loop_
_entity_poly.entity_id
_entity_poly.type
_entity_poly.pdbx_seq_one_letter_code
_entity_poly.pdbx_strand_id
1 'polypeptide(L)'
;MFDFVVYLLYRIGLAIATAIPMRFLFAVGQFLGVCAWLVSGNYRRLANRNVAIAFANEKTLRERRRLVRRHFQRLGANLLCSVKLTTMPPEKILRRVTVDNIQAMDREFRARVPVVLVLSHLGIWELFAQLMPKFVGYVRNASVYQKLGNRFIDAHVRRTRGQTGLELFDRQQGFQPVIDLLRSGGGVGVLSDQHAGDHGLWTPFFGRLASTSPLPALLAKRTRAALIAAGVYTIGPARWRMVFTERFDPPKEDSSVAALTAEINQIIERQIRVAPEDWFWVHNRWKTPQPNFFLAQYKRGVYVPPTVSPQGLKPFRILVRSSNWLGDSVMSVPAVRAIKTARPDARVTIAAPERIAPLWKLVPEVDAIITLPGSQLLSSVRLIRRAPPFDVAILFPNSLRAALESWLAAIPRRVGYRGHWRRWLLNQIVPVPRKPGPPEHHSLRFLRIARECGADTEQPLSEKTSNPQRPTPYAQLTGVHKESVADNYQLKIGLCAGAEYGLAKRWLPERFADAAERVSAQSPVQWMLFGTARDASAGAKVAAALGDRCVNRIGQTTLDQLIDELHDCRLLLTNDTGTMHLAALLGTPVVAIFGSTEPRLTGPLGNGHIILRHHVECSPCFLRECPIDFRCMKAVSVEEVADAVLSILRNQSGKFQI
;
A
#
# COMPACT_ATOMS: atom_id res chain seq x y z
N MET A 1 -17.76 36.97 -10.82
CA MET A 1 -17.72 37.15 -12.28
C MET A 1 -17.44 35.82 -13.01
N PHE A 2 -16.39 35.08 -12.71
CA PHE A 2 -16.05 33.80 -13.37
C PHE A 2 -17.20 32.77 -13.31
N ASP A 3 -17.78 32.52 -12.14
CA ASP A 3 -18.89 31.57 -11.97
C ASP A 3 -20.13 31.91 -12.81
N PHE A 4 -20.40 33.21 -13.00
CA PHE A 4 -21.53 33.66 -13.81
C PHE A 4 -21.28 33.43 -15.30
N VAL A 5 -20.04 33.67 -15.77
CA VAL A 5 -19.65 33.36 -17.16
C VAL A 5 -19.78 31.86 -17.45
N VAL A 6 -19.30 31.02 -16.54
CA VAL A 6 -19.43 29.56 -16.64
C VAL A 6 -20.91 29.14 -16.67
N TYR A 7 -21.75 29.78 -15.84
CA TYR A 7 -23.19 29.53 -15.85
C TYR A 7 -23.84 29.95 -17.17
N LEU A 8 -23.46 31.10 -17.76
CA LEU A 8 -23.98 31.53 -19.06
C LEU A 8 -23.61 30.55 -20.17
N LEU A 9 -22.36 30.10 -20.23
CA LEU A 9 -21.92 29.05 -21.16
C LEU A 9 -22.73 27.74 -20.97
N TYR A 10 -22.95 27.35 -19.72
CA TYR A 10 -23.79 26.21 -19.38
C TYR A 10 -25.21 26.39 -19.91
N ARG A 11 -25.83 27.58 -19.77
CA ARG A 11 -27.19 27.89 -20.27
C ARG A 11 -27.28 27.89 -21.80
N ILE A 12 -26.24 28.40 -22.47
CA ILE A 12 -26.14 28.33 -23.95
C ILE A 12 -26.05 26.87 -24.41
N GLY A 13 -25.17 26.08 -23.76
CA GLY A 13 -25.06 24.65 -24.05
C GLY A 13 -26.36 23.89 -23.81
N LEU A 14 -27.08 24.23 -22.75
CA LEU A 14 -28.41 23.65 -22.46
C LEU A 14 -29.42 24.00 -23.57
N ALA A 15 -29.49 25.26 -23.99
CA ALA A 15 -30.38 25.69 -25.07
C ALA A 15 -30.09 24.95 -26.39
N ILE A 16 -28.82 24.83 -26.77
CA ILE A 16 -28.38 24.06 -27.93
C ILE A 16 -28.79 22.59 -27.78
N ALA A 17 -28.52 21.96 -26.66
CA ALA A 17 -28.84 20.55 -26.41
C ALA A 17 -30.36 20.29 -26.46
N THR A 18 -31.20 21.25 -26.03
CA THR A 18 -32.66 21.13 -26.09
C THR A 18 -33.22 21.19 -27.52
N ALA A 19 -32.59 21.93 -28.42
CA ALA A 19 -33.00 22.04 -29.83
C ALA A 19 -32.67 20.76 -30.64
N ILE A 20 -31.60 20.05 -30.28
CA ILE A 20 -31.10 18.89 -31.06
C ILE A 20 -31.95 17.63 -30.78
N PRO A 21 -32.33 16.83 -31.82
CA PRO A 21 -32.99 15.54 -31.59
C PRO A 21 -32.19 14.58 -30.72
N MET A 22 -32.85 13.85 -29.79
CA MET A 22 -32.17 13.05 -28.75
C MET A 22 -31.21 12.00 -29.33
N ARG A 23 -31.54 11.33 -30.44
CA ARG A 23 -30.66 10.35 -31.09
C ARG A 23 -29.40 10.98 -31.66
N PHE A 24 -29.54 12.18 -32.25
CA PHE A 24 -28.40 12.93 -32.77
C PHE A 24 -27.52 13.43 -31.62
N LEU A 25 -28.13 13.96 -30.54
CA LEU A 25 -27.45 14.37 -29.33
C LEU A 25 -26.65 13.19 -28.70
N PHE A 26 -27.22 11.99 -28.70
CA PHE A 26 -26.56 10.77 -28.27
C PHE A 26 -25.31 10.47 -29.11
N ALA A 27 -25.40 10.56 -30.45
CA ALA A 27 -24.27 10.34 -31.34
C ALA A 27 -23.17 11.40 -31.18
N VAL A 28 -23.52 12.67 -31.03
CA VAL A 28 -22.58 13.76 -30.71
C VAL A 28 -21.90 13.48 -29.38
N GLY A 29 -22.63 13.05 -28.36
CA GLY A 29 -22.07 12.68 -27.07
C GLY A 29 -21.09 11.50 -27.16
N GLN A 30 -21.37 10.49 -27.97
CA GLN A 30 -20.44 9.39 -28.25
C GLN A 30 -19.13 9.90 -28.89
N PHE A 31 -19.23 10.78 -29.87
CA PHE A 31 -18.07 11.39 -30.53
C PHE A 31 -17.24 12.20 -29.55
N LEU A 32 -17.86 13.08 -28.77
CA LEU A 32 -17.18 13.86 -27.73
C LEU A 32 -16.53 12.95 -26.66
N GLY A 33 -17.17 11.84 -26.33
CA GLY A 33 -16.60 10.81 -25.47
C GLY A 33 -15.32 10.19 -26.04
N VAL A 34 -15.26 9.93 -27.35
CA VAL A 34 -14.02 9.46 -28.02
C VAL A 34 -12.95 10.55 -27.98
N CYS A 35 -13.29 11.80 -28.25
CA CYS A 35 -12.35 12.92 -28.14
C CYS A 35 -11.77 13.03 -26.71
N ALA A 36 -12.64 12.96 -25.70
CA ALA A 36 -12.22 12.97 -24.31
C ALA A 36 -11.29 11.78 -23.98
N TRP A 37 -11.58 10.59 -24.50
CA TRP A 37 -10.70 9.41 -24.34
C TRP A 37 -9.32 9.62 -24.98
N LEU A 38 -9.23 10.28 -26.13
CA LEU A 38 -7.98 10.59 -26.81
C LEU A 38 -7.14 11.61 -26.00
N VAL A 39 -7.77 12.70 -25.57
CA VAL A 39 -7.09 13.86 -24.95
C VAL A 39 -6.84 13.64 -23.45
N SER A 40 -7.80 13.07 -22.72
CA SER A 40 -7.75 13.00 -21.25
C SER A 40 -6.93 11.79 -20.74
N GLY A 41 -5.61 11.83 -20.91
CA GLY A 41 -4.70 10.74 -20.51
C GLY A 41 -4.81 10.33 -19.04
N ASN A 42 -5.11 11.26 -18.11
CA ASN A 42 -5.27 10.96 -16.69
C ASN A 42 -6.53 10.12 -16.41
N TYR A 43 -7.68 10.54 -16.92
CA TYR A 43 -8.94 9.81 -16.75
C TYR A 43 -8.90 8.46 -17.47
N ARG A 44 -8.26 8.39 -18.63
CA ARG A 44 -8.05 7.11 -19.35
C ARG A 44 -7.19 6.14 -18.53
N ARG A 45 -6.10 6.61 -17.89
CA ARG A 45 -5.28 5.79 -16.99
C ARG A 45 -6.08 5.31 -15.79
N LEU A 46 -6.86 6.20 -15.18
CA LEU A 46 -7.72 5.87 -14.04
C LEU A 46 -8.76 4.80 -14.40
N ALA A 47 -9.50 4.99 -15.50
CA ALA A 47 -10.49 4.01 -15.97
C ALA A 47 -9.85 2.65 -16.28
N ASN A 48 -8.69 2.63 -16.97
CA ASN A 48 -7.96 1.39 -17.23
C ASN A 48 -7.53 0.67 -15.93
N ARG A 49 -7.09 1.42 -14.92
CA ARG A 49 -6.75 0.87 -13.60
C ARG A 49 -7.96 0.27 -12.90
N ASN A 50 -9.06 1.00 -12.85
CA ASN A 50 -10.30 0.54 -12.22
C ASN A 50 -10.86 -0.71 -12.90
N VAL A 51 -10.91 -0.73 -14.23
CA VAL A 51 -11.33 -1.90 -15.01
C VAL A 51 -10.37 -3.08 -14.81
N ALA A 52 -9.06 -2.82 -14.66
CA ALA A 52 -8.10 -3.87 -14.34
C ALA A 52 -8.32 -4.45 -12.93
N ILE A 53 -8.62 -3.61 -11.94
CA ILE A 53 -8.98 -4.09 -10.60
C ILE A 53 -10.22 -4.99 -10.66
N ALA A 54 -11.26 -4.55 -11.36
CA ALA A 54 -12.52 -5.29 -11.44
C ALA A 54 -12.40 -6.60 -12.24
N PHE A 55 -11.77 -6.56 -13.41
CA PHE A 55 -11.89 -7.62 -14.42
C PHE A 55 -10.56 -8.23 -14.91
N ALA A 56 -9.43 -8.04 -14.18
CA ALA A 56 -8.13 -8.58 -14.65
C ALA A 56 -8.13 -10.09 -14.85
N ASN A 57 -8.87 -10.83 -14.01
CA ASN A 57 -8.93 -12.30 -14.07
C ASN A 57 -10.02 -12.82 -15.03
N GLU A 58 -10.88 -11.94 -15.54
CA GLU A 58 -12.06 -12.32 -16.32
C GLU A 58 -11.98 -11.85 -17.77
N LYS A 59 -11.21 -10.79 -18.04
CA LYS A 59 -11.10 -10.16 -19.35
C LYS A 59 -9.65 -9.94 -19.78
N THR A 60 -9.37 -10.23 -21.02
CA THR A 60 -8.07 -9.95 -21.64
C THR A 60 -7.76 -8.45 -21.67
N LEU A 61 -6.50 -8.10 -21.88
CA LEU A 61 -6.08 -6.70 -22.00
C LEU A 61 -6.80 -5.97 -23.15
N ARG A 62 -7.06 -6.66 -24.27
CA ARG A 62 -7.77 -6.10 -25.43
C ARG A 62 -9.24 -5.79 -25.07
N GLU A 63 -9.93 -6.71 -24.41
CA GLU A 63 -11.31 -6.52 -23.96
C GLU A 63 -11.42 -5.38 -22.95
N ARG A 64 -10.52 -5.30 -21.98
CA ARG A 64 -10.49 -4.21 -21.01
C ARG A 64 -10.28 -2.85 -21.67
N ARG A 65 -9.37 -2.74 -22.64
CA ARG A 65 -9.16 -1.50 -23.42
C ARG A 65 -10.39 -1.12 -24.26
N ARG A 66 -11.07 -2.12 -24.86
CA ARG A 66 -12.31 -1.91 -25.60
C ARG A 66 -13.43 -1.44 -24.66
N LEU A 67 -13.56 -2.03 -23.48
CA LEU A 67 -14.51 -1.62 -22.44
C LEU A 67 -14.28 -0.16 -22.03
N VAL A 68 -13.06 0.25 -21.72
CA VAL A 68 -12.74 1.64 -21.37
C VAL A 68 -13.09 2.60 -22.50
N ARG A 69 -12.79 2.28 -23.78
CA ARG A 69 -13.17 3.12 -24.91
C ARG A 69 -14.68 3.25 -25.02
N ARG A 70 -15.44 2.14 -24.92
CA ARG A 70 -16.90 2.13 -24.92
C ARG A 70 -17.48 2.91 -23.75
N HIS A 71 -16.87 2.80 -22.57
CA HIS A 71 -17.27 3.59 -21.41
C HIS A 71 -17.22 5.09 -21.70
N PHE A 72 -16.14 5.61 -22.28
CA PHE A 72 -16.06 7.04 -22.62
C PHE A 72 -17.15 7.45 -23.63
N GLN A 73 -17.44 6.61 -24.63
CA GLN A 73 -18.53 6.84 -25.57
C GLN A 73 -19.89 6.89 -24.86
N ARG A 74 -20.18 5.90 -23.99
CA ARG A 74 -21.42 5.83 -23.21
C ARG A 74 -21.56 7.00 -22.24
N LEU A 75 -20.49 7.32 -21.53
CA LEU A 75 -20.46 8.44 -20.59
C LEU A 75 -20.75 9.76 -21.29
N GLY A 76 -20.09 10.05 -22.40
CA GLY A 76 -20.34 11.27 -23.18
C GLY A 76 -21.79 11.34 -23.71
N ALA A 77 -22.31 10.24 -24.24
CA ALA A 77 -23.70 10.15 -24.72
C ALA A 77 -24.69 10.36 -23.56
N ASN A 78 -24.55 9.65 -22.47
CA ASN A 78 -25.47 9.71 -21.33
C ASN A 78 -25.42 11.08 -20.63
N LEU A 79 -24.24 11.69 -20.44
CA LEU A 79 -24.13 13.03 -19.86
C LEU A 79 -24.78 14.09 -20.73
N LEU A 80 -24.57 14.04 -22.05
CA LEU A 80 -25.16 15.03 -22.96
C LEU A 80 -26.67 14.86 -23.04
N CYS A 81 -27.18 13.63 -23.08
CA CYS A 81 -28.61 13.34 -23.04
C CYS A 81 -29.24 13.74 -21.70
N SER A 82 -28.54 13.58 -20.54
CA SER A 82 -29.06 13.95 -19.22
C SER A 82 -29.40 15.45 -19.15
N VAL A 83 -28.61 16.30 -19.80
CA VAL A 83 -28.86 17.74 -19.90
C VAL A 83 -30.22 18.02 -20.57
N LYS A 84 -30.54 17.34 -21.66
CA LYS A 84 -31.81 17.49 -22.35
C LYS A 84 -32.99 16.92 -21.58
N LEU A 85 -32.79 15.82 -20.82
CA LEU A 85 -33.89 15.21 -20.05
C LEU A 85 -34.50 16.18 -19.04
N THR A 86 -33.70 17.10 -18.48
CA THR A 86 -34.19 18.10 -17.50
C THR A 86 -35.23 19.06 -18.08
N THR A 87 -35.38 19.15 -19.40
CA THR A 87 -36.32 20.03 -20.11
C THR A 87 -37.45 19.26 -20.78
N MET A 88 -37.45 17.93 -20.70
CA MET A 88 -38.46 17.10 -21.32
C MET A 88 -39.57 16.72 -20.33
N PRO A 89 -40.85 16.74 -20.77
CA PRO A 89 -41.93 16.21 -19.95
C PRO A 89 -41.78 14.69 -19.75
N PRO A 90 -42.16 14.16 -18.58
CA PRO A 90 -41.98 12.75 -18.21
C PRO A 90 -42.56 11.77 -19.24
N GLU A 91 -43.68 12.09 -19.89
CA GLU A 91 -44.36 11.26 -20.91
C GLU A 91 -43.46 11.06 -22.13
N LYS A 92 -42.73 12.09 -22.55
CA LYS A 92 -41.78 12.01 -23.68
C LYS A 92 -40.53 11.22 -23.28
N ILE A 93 -40.11 11.26 -21.99
CA ILE A 93 -39.00 10.47 -21.46
C ILE A 93 -39.40 8.99 -21.45
N LEU A 94 -40.59 8.65 -20.95
CA LEU A 94 -41.10 7.28 -20.85
C LEU A 94 -41.17 6.55 -22.20
N ARG A 95 -41.37 7.26 -23.33
CA ARG A 95 -41.30 6.64 -24.67
C ARG A 95 -39.90 6.10 -25.03
N ARG A 96 -38.87 6.42 -24.24
CA ARG A 96 -37.48 6.05 -24.47
C ARG A 96 -36.92 5.14 -23.39
N VAL A 97 -37.70 4.86 -22.35
CA VAL A 97 -37.28 4.10 -21.17
C VAL A 97 -38.22 2.91 -20.98
N THR A 98 -37.66 1.73 -20.91
CA THR A 98 -38.38 0.56 -20.40
C THR A 98 -38.13 0.48 -18.91
N VAL A 99 -39.12 0.08 -18.12
CA VAL A 99 -39.03 0.02 -16.64
C VAL A 99 -39.42 -1.39 -16.22
N ASP A 100 -38.49 -2.04 -15.52
CA ASP A 100 -38.69 -3.39 -15.02
C ASP A 100 -38.76 -3.39 -13.51
N ASN A 101 -39.74 -4.14 -13.01
CA ASN A 101 -39.94 -4.47 -11.60
C ASN A 101 -40.13 -3.26 -10.66
N ILE A 102 -40.75 -2.17 -11.17
CA ILE A 102 -41.14 -1.02 -10.32
C ILE A 102 -42.13 -1.45 -9.23
N GLN A 103 -42.89 -2.50 -9.46
CA GLN A 103 -43.88 -3.05 -8.52
C GLN A 103 -43.25 -3.51 -7.20
N ALA A 104 -42.00 -3.89 -7.21
CA ALA A 104 -41.28 -4.23 -5.96
C ALA A 104 -41.28 -3.06 -4.97
N MET A 105 -41.05 -1.85 -5.47
CA MET A 105 -41.06 -0.64 -4.65
C MET A 105 -42.49 -0.16 -4.33
N ASP A 106 -43.40 -0.21 -5.29
CA ASP A 106 -44.82 0.17 -5.11
C ASP A 106 -45.49 -0.69 -4.01
N ARG A 107 -45.17 -1.99 -3.95
CA ARG A 107 -45.63 -2.94 -2.94
C ARG A 107 -45.24 -2.49 -1.51
N GLU A 108 -43.98 -2.09 -1.31
CA GLU A 108 -43.51 -1.62 -0.01
C GLU A 108 -44.21 -0.34 0.43
N PHE A 109 -44.38 0.63 -0.48
CA PHE A 109 -45.07 1.88 -0.16
C PHE A 109 -46.56 1.66 0.16
N ARG A 110 -47.25 0.78 -0.56
CA ARG A 110 -48.65 0.40 -0.26
C ARG A 110 -48.78 -0.28 1.08
N ALA A 111 -47.73 -1.03 1.51
CA ALA A 111 -47.64 -1.61 2.85
C ALA A 111 -47.19 -0.59 3.93
N ARG A 112 -47.06 0.70 3.57
CA ARG A 112 -46.56 1.79 4.43
C ARG A 112 -45.12 1.55 4.95
N VAL A 113 -44.33 0.76 4.23
CA VAL A 113 -42.91 0.54 4.53
C VAL A 113 -42.11 1.61 3.78
N PRO A 114 -41.28 2.41 4.48
CA PRO A 114 -40.41 3.36 3.83
C PRO A 114 -39.35 2.65 2.97
N VAL A 115 -38.83 3.32 1.94
CA VAL A 115 -37.86 2.72 1.00
C VAL A 115 -36.58 3.53 0.93
N VAL A 116 -35.45 2.86 1.11
CA VAL A 116 -34.14 3.38 0.74
C VAL A 116 -33.74 2.75 -0.60
N LEU A 117 -33.74 3.57 -1.64
CA LEU A 117 -33.35 3.17 -2.98
C LEU A 117 -31.82 3.31 -3.15
N VAL A 118 -31.14 2.18 -3.25
CA VAL A 118 -29.69 2.11 -3.48
C VAL A 118 -29.41 2.33 -4.94
N LEU A 119 -28.71 3.41 -5.26
CA LEU A 119 -28.37 3.82 -6.61
C LEU A 119 -26.87 3.76 -6.86
N SER A 120 -26.52 3.62 -8.13
CA SER A 120 -25.16 3.73 -8.64
C SER A 120 -25.06 4.68 -9.83
N HIS A 121 -23.87 5.23 -10.10
CA HIS A 121 -23.62 6.06 -11.29
C HIS A 121 -23.53 5.16 -12.54
N LEU A 122 -24.63 4.53 -12.90
CA LEU A 122 -24.76 3.57 -13.99
C LEU A 122 -25.68 4.15 -15.08
N GLY A 123 -25.22 4.20 -16.31
CA GLY A 123 -25.95 4.74 -17.44
C GLY A 123 -26.31 6.22 -17.28
N ILE A 124 -27.58 6.53 -17.46
CA ILE A 124 -28.14 7.89 -17.30
C ILE A 124 -28.92 7.99 -15.98
N TRP A 125 -28.23 7.94 -14.85
CA TRP A 125 -28.83 7.93 -13.50
C TRP A 125 -29.76 9.12 -13.19
N GLU A 126 -29.65 10.24 -13.92
CA GLU A 126 -30.55 11.38 -13.78
C GLU A 126 -32.02 11.03 -14.08
N LEU A 127 -32.31 9.92 -14.76
CA LEU A 127 -33.68 9.42 -14.96
C LEU A 127 -34.42 9.18 -13.64
N PHE A 128 -33.70 8.78 -12.59
CA PHE A 128 -34.34 8.62 -11.27
C PHE A 128 -34.94 9.94 -10.77
N ALA A 129 -34.23 11.05 -10.89
CA ALA A 129 -34.74 12.35 -10.48
C ALA A 129 -35.95 12.81 -11.33
N GLN A 130 -36.01 12.41 -12.59
CA GLN A 130 -37.06 12.83 -13.52
C GLN A 130 -38.32 11.94 -13.48
N LEU A 131 -38.18 10.64 -13.19
CA LEU A 131 -39.25 9.67 -13.32
C LEU A 131 -39.79 9.13 -11.99
N MET A 132 -39.00 9.14 -10.91
CA MET A 132 -39.45 8.59 -9.61
C MET A 132 -40.75 9.24 -9.12
N PRO A 133 -40.90 10.58 -9.12
CA PRO A 133 -42.16 11.21 -8.73
C PRO A 133 -43.36 10.85 -9.60
N LYS A 134 -43.15 10.42 -10.85
CA LYS A 134 -44.20 9.95 -11.72
C LYS A 134 -44.68 8.54 -11.35
N PHE A 135 -43.75 7.67 -10.91
CA PHE A 135 -44.08 6.29 -10.55
C PHE A 135 -44.73 6.18 -9.17
N VAL A 136 -44.23 6.96 -8.21
CA VAL A 136 -44.62 6.87 -6.80
C VAL A 136 -44.93 8.25 -6.21
N GLY A 137 -45.55 9.14 -6.98
CA GLY A 137 -45.85 10.51 -6.59
C GLY A 137 -46.87 10.66 -5.43
N TYR A 138 -47.49 9.57 -5.03
CA TYR A 138 -48.39 9.51 -3.88
C TYR A 138 -47.66 9.42 -2.54
N VAL A 139 -46.31 9.27 -2.55
CA VAL A 139 -45.43 9.34 -1.37
C VAL A 139 -44.35 10.41 -1.56
N ARG A 140 -43.88 10.98 -0.47
CA ARG A 140 -42.74 11.92 -0.51
C ARG A 140 -41.47 11.19 -0.93
N ASN A 141 -40.77 11.75 -1.92
CA ASN A 141 -39.54 11.18 -2.46
C ASN A 141 -38.40 12.18 -2.36
N ALA A 142 -37.24 11.71 -1.96
CA ALA A 142 -36.06 12.55 -1.81
C ALA A 142 -34.79 11.92 -2.39
N SER A 143 -33.80 12.74 -2.60
CA SER A 143 -32.43 12.31 -2.91
C SER A 143 -31.42 13.04 -2.04
N VAL A 144 -30.43 12.29 -1.53
CA VAL A 144 -29.27 12.88 -0.87
C VAL A 144 -28.35 13.45 -1.94
N TYR A 145 -28.00 14.72 -1.79
CA TYR A 145 -27.30 15.50 -2.77
C TYR A 145 -26.09 16.24 -2.17
N GLN A 146 -25.10 16.52 -2.98
CA GLN A 146 -23.97 17.34 -2.62
C GLN A 146 -24.00 18.64 -3.44
N LYS A 147 -23.96 19.78 -2.74
CA LYS A 147 -23.94 21.11 -3.34
C LYS A 147 -22.79 21.26 -4.34
N LEU A 148 -23.09 21.85 -5.50
CA LEU A 148 -22.12 22.11 -6.56
C LEU A 148 -21.30 23.37 -6.25
N GLY A 149 -20.04 23.42 -6.70
CA GLY A 149 -19.16 24.56 -6.46
C GLY A 149 -19.63 25.86 -7.07
N ASN A 150 -20.23 25.82 -8.27
CA ASN A 150 -20.81 26.99 -8.92
C ASN A 150 -22.24 27.24 -8.42
N ARG A 151 -22.45 28.31 -7.67
CA ARG A 151 -23.75 28.64 -7.03
C ARG A 151 -24.92 28.79 -8.01
N PHE A 152 -24.66 29.29 -9.22
CA PHE A 152 -25.72 29.52 -10.22
C PHE A 152 -26.15 28.21 -10.89
N ILE A 153 -25.20 27.35 -11.20
CA ILE A 153 -25.48 25.99 -11.72
C ILE A 153 -26.20 25.18 -10.65
N ASP A 154 -25.74 25.27 -9.39
CA ASP A 154 -26.36 24.59 -8.26
C ASP A 154 -27.85 24.98 -8.10
N ALA A 155 -28.14 26.29 -8.08
CA ALA A 155 -29.51 26.80 -8.00
C ALA A 155 -30.38 26.32 -9.18
N HIS A 156 -29.81 26.27 -10.38
CA HIS A 156 -30.52 25.77 -11.58
C HIS A 156 -30.82 24.26 -11.45
N VAL A 157 -29.85 23.45 -11.08
CA VAL A 157 -30.00 21.99 -10.91
C VAL A 157 -31.01 21.68 -9.80
N ARG A 158 -30.97 22.40 -8.68
CA ARG A 158 -31.95 22.23 -7.58
C ARG A 158 -33.35 22.56 -8.05
N ARG A 159 -33.54 23.66 -8.78
CA ARG A 159 -34.83 24.05 -9.33
C ARG A 159 -35.37 22.99 -10.29
N THR A 160 -34.56 22.52 -11.24
CA THR A 160 -35.00 21.53 -12.25
C THR A 160 -35.35 20.17 -11.64
N ARG A 161 -34.61 19.72 -10.63
CA ARG A 161 -34.96 18.48 -9.90
C ARG A 161 -36.17 18.66 -8.99
N GLY A 162 -36.35 19.82 -8.36
CA GLY A 162 -37.51 20.12 -7.52
C GLY A 162 -38.81 20.27 -8.32
N GLN A 163 -38.75 20.66 -9.59
CA GLN A 163 -39.94 20.78 -10.47
C GLN A 163 -40.70 19.46 -10.64
N THR A 164 -40.03 18.31 -10.47
CA THR A 164 -40.66 17.00 -10.52
C THR A 164 -41.32 16.56 -9.23
N GLY A 165 -41.18 17.31 -8.13
CA GLY A 165 -41.65 16.95 -6.79
C GLY A 165 -40.61 16.18 -5.96
N LEU A 166 -39.36 16.04 -6.45
CA LEU A 166 -38.28 15.41 -5.72
C LEU A 166 -37.67 16.38 -4.68
N GLU A 167 -37.65 16.00 -3.42
CA GLU A 167 -36.97 16.75 -2.36
C GLU A 167 -35.44 16.49 -2.41
N LEU A 168 -34.64 17.54 -2.15
CA LEU A 168 -33.18 17.45 -2.16
C LEU A 168 -32.62 17.77 -0.80
N PHE A 169 -31.98 16.79 -0.16
CA PHE A 169 -31.32 16.96 1.13
C PHE A 169 -29.83 17.11 0.96
N ASP A 170 -29.28 18.25 1.39
CA ASP A 170 -27.84 18.47 1.40
C ASP A 170 -27.19 17.64 2.51
N ARG A 171 -26.25 16.78 2.12
CA ARG A 171 -25.50 15.93 3.07
C ARG A 171 -24.76 16.72 4.17
N GLN A 172 -24.49 18.02 3.97
CA GLN A 172 -23.83 18.87 4.95
C GLN A 172 -24.77 19.34 6.07
N GLN A 173 -26.08 19.31 5.85
CA GLN A 173 -27.10 19.70 6.83
C GLN A 173 -27.49 18.56 7.79
N GLY A 174 -26.82 17.42 7.68
CA GLY A 174 -27.12 16.23 8.50
C GLY A 174 -28.20 15.35 7.87
N PHE A 175 -28.53 14.24 8.54
CA PHE A 175 -29.45 13.22 8.03
C PHE A 175 -30.80 13.17 8.76
N GLN A 176 -31.03 14.04 9.75
CA GLN A 176 -32.28 14.03 10.49
C GLN A 176 -33.52 14.26 9.59
N PRO A 177 -33.54 15.23 8.65
CA PRO A 177 -34.66 15.41 7.74
C PRO A 177 -34.92 14.18 6.85
N VAL A 178 -33.87 13.46 6.47
CA VAL A 178 -34.00 12.20 5.71
C VAL A 178 -34.65 11.10 6.55
N ILE A 179 -34.26 11.01 7.82
CA ILE A 179 -34.83 10.04 8.77
C ILE A 179 -36.33 10.34 9.02
N ASP A 180 -36.67 11.60 9.17
CA ASP A 180 -38.07 12.03 9.42
C ASP A 180 -38.94 11.75 8.18
N LEU A 181 -38.43 12.00 6.98
CA LEU A 181 -39.11 11.64 5.73
C LEU A 181 -39.34 10.12 5.63
N LEU A 182 -38.33 9.30 5.93
CA LEU A 182 -38.48 7.85 5.91
C LEU A 182 -39.49 7.39 6.98
N ARG A 183 -39.45 7.93 8.19
CA ARG A 183 -40.43 7.62 9.27
C ARG A 183 -41.87 7.98 8.89
N SER A 184 -42.05 8.96 8.02
CA SER A 184 -43.38 9.30 7.48
C SER A 184 -43.83 8.39 6.31
N GLY A 185 -43.07 7.32 6.00
CA GLY A 185 -43.38 6.38 4.93
C GLY A 185 -42.85 6.79 3.56
N GLY A 186 -41.96 7.78 3.48
CA GLY A 186 -41.39 8.25 2.23
C GLY A 186 -40.25 7.38 1.68
N GLY A 187 -39.73 7.79 0.53
CA GLY A 187 -38.60 7.14 -0.14
C GLY A 187 -37.38 8.05 -0.30
N VAL A 188 -36.18 7.49 -0.18
CA VAL A 188 -34.94 8.24 -0.43
C VAL A 188 -33.98 7.49 -1.33
N GLY A 189 -33.51 8.17 -2.39
CA GLY A 189 -32.45 7.67 -3.28
C GLY A 189 -31.06 8.05 -2.76
N VAL A 190 -30.16 7.06 -2.68
CA VAL A 190 -28.78 7.25 -2.21
C VAL A 190 -27.80 6.63 -3.22
N LEU A 191 -26.98 7.46 -3.86
CA LEU A 191 -25.86 7.00 -4.68
C LEU A 191 -24.73 6.47 -3.77
N SER A 192 -24.39 5.17 -3.91
CA SER A 192 -23.57 4.45 -2.91
C SER A 192 -22.29 3.84 -3.48
N ASP A 193 -21.98 4.04 -4.74
CA ASP A 193 -20.91 3.38 -5.49
C ASP A 193 -19.59 4.17 -5.54
N GLN A 194 -19.52 5.36 -4.92
CA GLN A 194 -18.33 6.18 -4.89
C GLN A 194 -17.49 5.94 -3.62
N HIS A 195 -16.23 6.38 -3.66
CA HIS A 195 -15.31 6.34 -2.51
C HIS A 195 -15.83 7.24 -1.38
N ALA A 196 -16.05 6.66 -0.21
CA ALA A 196 -16.67 7.35 0.93
C ALA A 196 -15.69 8.14 1.81
N GLY A 197 -14.39 8.22 1.43
CA GLY A 197 -13.37 8.90 2.22
C GLY A 197 -13.02 8.13 3.51
N ASP A 198 -12.55 8.87 4.52
CA ASP A 198 -12.04 8.29 5.77
C ASP A 198 -13.16 7.83 6.73
N HIS A 199 -14.41 8.20 6.44
CA HIS A 199 -15.60 7.82 7.22
C HIS A 199 -16.33 6.59 6.65
N GLY A 200 -15.83 6.02 5.57
CA GLY A 200 -16.38 4.81 4.96
C GLY A 200 -16.00 3.54 5.70
N LEU A 201 -16.81 2.50 5.53
CA LEU A 201 -16.46 1.13 5.90
C LEU A 201 -15.61 0.51 4.80
N TRP A 202 -14.50 -0.11 5.16
CA TRP A 202 -13.70 -0.85 4.20
C TRP A 202 -14.25 -2.26 4.03
N THR A 203 -14.81 -2.53 2.85
CA THR A 203 -15.43 -3.82 2.53
C THR A 203 -15.16 -4.17 1.06
N PRO A 204 -15.20 -5.46 0.67
CA PRO A 204 -14.90 -5.86 -0.70
C PRO A 204 -15.83 -5.20 -1.72
N PHE A 205 -15.23 -4.77 -2.84
CA PHE A 205 -15.90 -4.36 -4.06
C PHE A 205 -15.09 -4.88 -5.25
N PHE A 206 -15.67 -5.72 -6.07
CA PHE A 206 -14.96 -6.54 -7.06
C PHE A 206 -13.78 -7.33 -6.47
N GLY A 207 -13.99 -7.87 -5.27
CA GLY A 207 -13.00 -8.65 -4.54
C GLY A 207 -11.85 -7.83 -3.95
N ARG A 208 -11.86 -6.51 -4.00
CA ARG A 208 -10.86 -5.65 -3.41
C ARG A 208 -11.46 -4.70 -2.39
N LEU A 209 -10.78 -4.49 -1.26
CA LEU A 209 -11.24 -3.57 -0.23
C LEU A 209 -11.38 -2.14 -0.78
N ALA A 210 -12.53 -1.54 -0.53
CA ALA A 210 -12.88 -0.18 -0.96
C ALA A 210 -13.67 0.53 0.13
N SER A 211 -13.37 1.81 0.38
CA SER A 211 -14.14 2.63 1.33
C SER A 211 -15.56 2.85 0.80
N THR A 212 -16.55 2.34 1.51
CA THR A 212 -17.97 2.32 1.12
C THR A 212 -18.80 3.09 2.11
N SER A 213 -19.75 3.89 1.62
CA SER A 213 -20.69 4.61 2.48
C SER A 213 -21.67 3.64 3.13
N PRO A 214 -21.74 3.58 4.47
CA PRO A 214 -22.74 2.76 5.14
C PRO A 214 -24.11 3.47 5.25
N LEU A 215 -24.30 4.63 4.61
CA LEU A 215 -25.49 5.45 4.77
C LEU A 215 -26.79 4.71 4.44
N PRO A 216 -26.95 3.97 3.33
CA PRO A 216 -28.18 3.24 3.07
C PRO A 216 -28.50 2.22 4.16
N ALA A 217 -27.49 1.46 4.59
CA ALA A 217 -27.65 0.47 5.66
C ALA A 217 -28.02 1.09 7.00
N LEU A 218 -27.42 2.25 7.34
CA LEU A 218 -27.75 3.02 8.56
C LEU A 218 -29.17 3.55 8.51
N LEU A 219 -29.62 4.12 7.39
CA LEU A 219 -30.97 4.62 7.21
C LEU A 219 -31.99 3.47 7.34
N ALA A 220 -31.77 2.37 6.63
CA ALA A 220 -32.65 1.21 6.69
C ALA A 220 -32.81 0.67 8.12
N LYS A 221 -31.69 0.51 8.86
CA LYS A 221 -31.75 0.04 10.26
C LYS A 221 -32.46 1.02 11.22
N ARG A 222 -32.25 2.33 11.04
CA ARG A 222 -32.86 3.33 11.93
C ARG A 222 -34.35 3.56 11.69
N THR A 223 -34.82 3.32 10.47
CA THR A 223 -36.19 3.62 10.06
C THR A 223 -37.01 2.38 9.70
N ARG A 224 -36.42 1.19 9.75
CA ARG A 224 -36.99 -0.08 9.27
C ARG A 224 -37.40 -0.01 7.79
N ALA A 225 -36.68 0.80 7.00
CA ALA A 225 -36.95 0.95 5.58
C ALA A 225 -36.52 -0.30 4.81
N ALA A 226 -37.31 -0.65 3.81
CA ALA A 226 -36.92 -1.65 2.81
C ALA A 226 -35.77 -1.14 1.96
N LEU A 227 -34.80 -2.01 1.67
CA LEU A 227 -33.72 -1.74 0.73
C LEU A 227 -34.07 -2.32 -0.63
N ILE A 228 -34.05 -1.47 -1.65
CA ILE A 228 -34.23 -1.84 -3.05
C ILE A 228 -33.10 -1.20 -3.84
N ALA A 229 -32.43 -1.92 -4.72
CA ALA A 229 -31.43 -1.35 -5.59
C ALA A 229 -31.99 -1.09 -6.98
N ALA A 230 -31.53 -0.03 -7.64
CA ALA A 230 -31.92 0.25 -8.99
C ALA A 230 -30.73 0.71 -9.86
N GLY A 231 -30.78 0.33 -11.13
CA GLY A 231 -29.79 0.69 -12.15
C GLY A 231 -30.42 1.11 -13.46
N VAL A 232 -29.71 1.92 -14.23
CA VAL A 232 -30.13 2.34 -15.58
C VAL A 232 -29.11 1.84 -16.59
N TYR A 233 -29.59 1.12 -17.60
CA TYR A 233 -28.75 0.52 -18.64
C TYR A 233 -29.05 1.17 -20.00
N THR A 234 -28.03 1.46 -20.79
CA THR A 234 -28.17 1.96 -22.15
C THR A 234 -28.39 0.78 -23.10
N ILE A 235 -29.59 0.60 -23.60
CA ILE A 235 -30.00 -0.52 -24.49
C ILE A 235 -29.92 -0.19 -25.97
N GLY A 236 -29.73 1.09 -26.31
CA GLY A 236 -29.63 1.55 -27.70
C GLY A 236 -29.44 3.06 -27.82
N PRO A 237 -29.33 3.61 -29.02
CA PRO A 237 -29.21 5.05 -29.24
C PRO A 237 -30.37 5.83 -28.64
N ALA A 238 -30.10 6.57 -27.54
CA ALA A 238 -31.09 7.33 -26.77
C ALA A 238 -32.29 6.47 -26.29
N ARG A 239 -32.02 5.24 -25.91
CA ARG A 239 -32.95 4.31 -25.25
C ARG A 239 -32.33 3.66 -24.06
N TRP A 240 -33.09 3.57 -22.97
CA TRP A 240 -32.61 3.07 -21.68
C TRP A 240 -33.57 2.07 -21.06
N ARG A 241 -33.04 1.25 -20.16
CA ARG A 241 -33.78 0.30 -19.35
C ARG A 241 -33.51 0.58 -17.88
N MET A 242 -34.54 0.89 -17.13
CA MET A 242 -34.49 1.10 -15.70
C MET A 242 -34.93 -0.19 -15.00
N VAL A 243 -34.11 -0.75 -14.10
CA VAL A 243 -34.39 -2.03 -13.48
C VAL A 243 -34.31 -1.88 -11.96
N PHE A 244 -35.35 -2.33 -11.27
CA PHE A 244 -35.41 -2.40 -9.81
C PHE A 244 -35.22 -3.85 -9.35
N THR A 245 -34.47 -4.07 -8.25
CA THR A 245 -34.37 -5.39 -7.62
C THR A 245 -35.61 -5.66 -6.77
N GLU A 246 -35.82 -6.91 -6.35
CA GLU A 246 -36.64 -7.16 -5.18
C GLU A 246 -36.03 -6.52 -3.94
N ARG A 247 -36.82 -6.39 -2.88
CA ARG A 247 -36.31 -6.02 -1.56
C ARG A 247 -35.23 -7.01 -1.15
N PHE A 248 -34.15 -6.51 -0.59
CA PHE A 248 -33.12 -7.36 -0.01
C PHE A 248 -32.95 -7.03 1.47
N ASP A 249 -32.77 -8.05 2.26
CA ASP A 249 -32.58 -7.98 3.71
C ASP A 249 -31.12 -8.28 4.08
N PRO A 250 -30.67 -7.90 5.27
CA PRO A 250 -29.33 -8.26 5.74
C PRO A 250 -29.15 -9.78 5.78
N PRO A 251 -27.91 -10.28 5.63
CA PRO A 251 -27.60 -11.70 5.80
C PRO A 251 -28.16 -12.23 7.12
N LYS A 252 -28.73 -13.44 7.11
CA LYS A 252 -29.36 -14.06 8.28
C LYS A 252 -28.39 -14.25 9.46
N GLU A 253 -27.13 -14.53 9.13
CA GLU A 253 -26.05 -14.79 10.10
C GLU A 253 -25.49 -13.51 10.73
N ASP A 254 -25.57 -12.38 10.04
CA ASP A 254 -25.07 -11.08 10.52
C ASP A 254 -25.95 -9.94 10.02
N SER A 255 -26.79 -9.43 10.90
CA SER A 255 -27.65 -8.28 10.62
C SER A 255 -26.99 -6.92 10.86
N SER A 256 -25.65 -6.87 10.99
CA SER A 256 -24.92 -5.62 11.25
C SER A 256 -24.99 -4.64 10.07
N VAL A 257 -24.78 -3.37 10.36
CA VAL A 257 -24.63 -2.33 9.31
C VAL A 257 -23.47 -2.67 8.38
N ALA A 258 -22.45 -3.34 8.88
CA ALA A 258 -21.28 -3.72 8.11
C ALA A 258 -21.62 -4.80 7.08
N ALA A 259 -22.31 -5.87 7.51
CA ALA A 259 -22.76 -6.94 6.63
C ALA A 259 -23.70 -6.42 5.54
N LEU A 260 -24.67 -5.59 5.91
CA LEU A 260 -25.60 -4.98 4.97
C LEU A 260 -24.90 -4.04 3.96
N THR A 261 -23.87 -3.31 4.41
CA THR A 261 -23.06 -2.48 3.51
C THR A 261 -22.26 -3.33 2.50
N ALA A 262 -21.76 -4.48 2.93
CA ALA A 262 -21.09 -5.42 2.04
C ALA A 262 -22.04 -6.04 1.01
N GLU A 263 -23.27 -6.40 1.42
CA GLU A 263 -24.32 -6.89 0.53
C GLU A 263 -24.69 -5.83 -0.53
N ILE A 264 -24.81 -4.57 -0.14
CA ILE A 264 -25.04 -3.45 -1.07
C ILE A 264 -23.94 -3.40 -2.14
N ASN A 265 -22.67 -3.56 -1.76
CA ASN A 265 -21.57 -3.61 -2.72
C ASN A 265 -21.74 -4.77 -3.72
N GLN A 266 -22.10 -5.96 -3.24
CA GLN A 266 -22.29 -7.13 -4.11
C GLN A 266 -23.44 -6.92 -5.10
N ILE A 267 -24.54 -6.27 -4.67
CA ILE A 267 -25.67 -5.95 -5.54
C ILE A 267 -25.24 -4.96 -6.64
N ILE A 268 -24.53 -3.90 -6.27
CA ILE A 268 -23.99 -2.93 -7.21
C ILE A 268 -23.01 -3.61 -8.19
N GLU A 269 -22.17 -4.53 -7.73
CA GLU A 269 -21.30 -5.31 -8.62
C GLU A 269 -22.10 -6.13 -9.65
N ARG A 270 -23.16 -6.81 -9.22
CA ARG A 270 -24.05 -7.55 -10.11
C ARG A 270 -24.66 -6.63 -11.17
N GLN A 271 -25.13 -5.44 -10.79
CA GLN A 271 -25.65 -4.44 -11.72
C GLN A 271 -24.59 -3.96 -12.73
N ILE A 272 -23.36 -3.68 -12.27
CA ILE A 272 -22.26 -3.25 -13.14
C ILE A 272 -21.88 -4.36 -14.14
N ARG A 273 -21.93 -5.62 -13.73
CA ARG A 273 -21.60 -6.77 -14.60
C ARG A 273 -22.56 -6.93 -15.79
N VAL A 274 -23.82 -6.48 -15.66
CA VAL A 274 -24.81 -6.52 -16.74
C VAL A 274 -24.41 -5.59 -17.90
N ALA A 275 -23.96 -4.36 -17.61
CA ALA A 275 -23.52 -3.39 -18.61
C ALA A 275 -22.28 -2.62 -18.09
N PRO A 276 -21.11 -3.26 -18.08
CA PRO A 276 -19.94 -2.67 -17.47
C PRO A 276 -19.47 -1.37 -18.14
N GLU A 277 -19.79 -1.12 -19.40
CA GLU A 277 -19.47 0.15 -20.08
C GLU A 277 -20.28 1.33 -19.57
N ASP A 278 -21.41 1.11 -18.91
CA ASP A 278 -22.31 2.17 -18.42
C ASP A 278 -21.91 2.69 -17.03
N TRP A 279 -21.05 1.99 -16.26
CA TRP A 279 -20.64 2.46 -14.95
C TRP A 279 -19.54 3.54 -15.01
N PHE A 280 -19.52 4.43 -14.00
CA PHE A 280 -18.66 5.63 -13.95
C PHE A 280 -17.20 5.31 -13.62
N TRP A 281 -16.47 4.63 -14.52
CA TRP A 281 -15.08 4.17 -14.34
C TRP A 281 -14.05 5.30 -14.14
N VAL A 282 -14.37 6.53 -14.46
CA VAL A 282 -13.50 7.71 -14.28
C VAL A 282 -13.52 8.26 -12.85
N HIS A 283 -14.29 7.66 -11.94
CA HIS A 283 -14.20 7.90 -10.51
C HIS A 283 -13.16 7.00 -9.86
N ASN A 284 -12.34 7.55 -8.94
CA ASN A 284 -11.33 6.76 -8.22
C ASN A 284 -11.95 5.98 -7.06
N ARG A 285 -12.68 4.89 -7.37
CA ARG A 285 -13.39 4.05 -6.38
C ARG A 285 -12.43 3.40 -5.37
N TRP A 286 -11.27 2.97 -5.82
CA TRP A 286 -10.21 2.39 -4.98
C TRP A 286 -9.11 3.41 -4.69
N LYS A 287 -9.52 4.61 -4.30
CA LYS A 287 -8.59 5.68 -3.94
C LYS A 287 -7.73 5.27 -2.74
N THR A 288 -6.41 5.43 -2.87
CA THR A 288 -5.49 5.30 -1.75
C THR A 288 -5.57 6.56 -0.89
N PRO A 289 -5.99 6.47 0.37
CA PRO A 289 -6.09 7.63 1.26
C PRO A 289 -4.74 8.33 1.47
N GLN A 290 -4.77 9.55 1.99
CA GLN A 290 -3.58 10.37 2.24
C GLN A 290 -3.75 11.14 3.55
N PRO A 291 -2.71 11.20 4.38
CA PRO A 291 -1.39 10.54 4.22
C PRO A 291 -1.45 9.04 4.52
N ASN A 292 -2.36 8.61 5.41
CA ASN A 292 -2.43 7.25 5.93
C ASN A 292 -3.25 6.34 5.02
N PHE A 293 -2.67 5.26 4.57
CA PHE A 293 -3.36 4.25 3.76
C PHE A 293 -3.41 2.86 4.43
N PHE A 294 -2.99 2.75 5.67
CA PHE A 294 -3.14 1.55 6.46
C PHE A 294 -4.48 1.53 7.19
N LEU A 295 -5.15 0.38 7.20
CA LEU A 295 -6.56 0.28 7.53
C LEU A 295 -6.86 0.35 9.03
N ALA A 296 -5.88 0.07 9.89
CA ALA A 296 -6.05 0.04 11.34
C ALA A 296 -6.48 1.40 11.95
N GLN A 297 -6.27 2.50 11.25
CA GLN A 297 -6.59 3.85 11.73
C GLN A 297 -7.98 4.36 11.30
N TYR A 298 -8.76 3.56 10.56
CA TYR A 298 -10.08 4.01 10.09
C TYR A 298 -11.16 3.73 11.12
N LYS A 299 -11.97 4.77 11.44
CA LYS A 299 -13.00 4.75 12.50
C LYS A 299 -14.04 3.63 12.38
N ARG A 300 -14.34 3.18 11.14
CA ARG A 300 -15.33 2.12 10.89
C ARG A 300 -14.71 0.77 10.63
N GLY A 301 -13.37 0.69 10.59
CA GLY A 301 -12.63 -0.54 10.41
C GLY A 301 -12.83 -1.21 9.04
N VAL A 302 -12.55 -2.51 9.03
CA VAL A 302 -12.66 -3.39 7.87
C VAL A 302 -13.69 -4.46 8.17
N TYR A 303 -14.56 -4.73 7.21
CA TYR A 303 -15.48 -5.86 7.25
C TYR A 303 -15.33 -6.71 5.99
N VAL A 304 -15.01 -7.97 6.15
CA VAL A 304 -14.98 -8.98 5.09
C VAL A 304 -16.09 -9.99 5.40
N PRO A 305 -17.06 -10.19 4.49
CA PRO A 305 -18.11 -11.18 4.71
C PRO A 305 -17.51 -12.57 4.99
N PRO A 306 -18.12 -13.39 5.88
CA PRO A 306 -17.63 -14.74 6.18
C PRO A 306 -17.52 -15.65 4.94
N THR A 307 -18.34 -15.38 3.93
CA THR A 307 -18.33 -16.09 2.64
C THR A 307 -17.13 -15.76 1.75
N VAL A 308 -16.34 -14.73 2.11
CA VAL A 308 -15.17 -14.29 1.34
C VAL A 308 -13.91 -14.67 2.11
N SER A 309 -13.15 -15.62 1.58
CA SER A 309 -11.82 -15.94 2.14
C SER A 309 -10.90 -14.70 2.06
N PRO A 310 -10.19 -14.34 3.13
CA PRO A 310 -9.20 -13.26 3.09
C PRO A 310 -8.15 -13.46 2.00
N GLN A 311 -7.76 -14.71 1.72
CA GLN A 311 -6.82 -15.06 0.64
C GLN A 311 -7.41 -14.85 -0.76
N GLY A 312 -8.74 -14.83 -0.89
CA GLY A 312 -9.47 -14.54 -2.14
C GLY A 312 -9.56 -13.05 -2.47
N LEU A 313 -9.16 -12.16 -1.54
CA LEU A 313 -9.16 -10.73 -1.78
C LEU A 313 -8.08 -10.33 -2.80
N LYS A 314 -8.43 -9.42 -3.69
CA LYS A 314 -7.46 -8.79 -4.60
C LYS A 314 -6.54 -7.86 -3.80
N PRO A 315 -5.22 -8.09 -3.80
CA PRO A 315 -4.33 -7.43 -2.87
C PRO A 315 -4.12 -5.94 -3.17
N PHE A 316 -3.87 -5.17 -2.12
CA PHE A 316 -3.27 -3.85 -2.21
C PHE A 316 -1.76 -4.00 -2.45
N ARG A 317 -1.25 -3.51 -3.58
CA ARG A 317 0.12 -3.78 -4.02
C ARG A 317 1.07 -2.64 -3.67
N ILE A 318 2.05 -2.94 -2.82
CA ILE A 318 3.08 -2.01 -2.37
C ILE A 318 4.41 -2.42 -3.01
N LEU A 319 5.06 -1.49 -3.69
CA LEU A 319 6.45 -1.60 -4.09
C LEU A 319 7.32 -0.90 -3.05
N VAL A 320 8.23 -1.61 -2.42
CA VAL A 320 9.27 -1.01 -1.58
C VAL A 320 10.58 -1.01 -2.35
N ARG A 321 11.14 0.17 -2.62
CA ARG A 321 12.47 0.30 -3.21
C ARG A 321 13.51 0.16 -2.11
N SER A 322 14.23 -0.96 -2.12
CA SER A 322 15.29 -1.27 -1.15
C SER A 322 16.47 -0.30 -1.25
N SER A 323 17.20 -0.12 -0.17
CA SER A 323 18.51 0.51 -0.18
C SER A 323 19.51 -0.27 -1.05
N ASN A 324 20.59 0.41 -1.44
CA ASN A 324 21.63 -0.21 -2.28
C ASN A 324 22.75 -0.86 -1.44
N TRP A 325 22.76 -0.61 -0.12
CA TRP A 325 23.76 -1.10 0.83
C TRP A 325 23.15 -2.17 1.72
N LEU A 326 23.93 -3.22 2.02
CA LEU A 326 23.48 -4.35 2.83
C LEU A 326 23.02 -3.90 4.23
N GLY A 327 23.84 -3.13 4.93
CA GLY A 327 23.52 -2.63 6.26
C GLY A 327 22.23 -1.81 6.30
N ASP A 328 22.06 -0.83 5.38
CA ASP A 328 20.83 -0.04 5.28
C ASP A 328 19.61 -0.92 4.96
N SER A 329 19.78 -1.94 4.13
CA SER A 329 18.70 -2.86 3.78
C SER A 329 18.27 -3.68 4.98
N VAL A 330 19.20 -4.20 5.77
CA VAL A 330 18.90 -4.91 7.03
C VAL A 330 18.21 -3.96 8.02
N MET A 331 18.75 -2.76 8.24
CA MET A 331 18.14 -1.75 9.11
C MET A 331 16.73 -1.31 8.67
N SER A 332 16.35 -1.56 7.42
CA SER A 332 15.01 -1.26 6.92
C SER A 332 13.99 -2.40 7.10
N VAL A 333 14.42 -3.60 7.49
CA VAL A 333 13.54 -4.77 7.70
C VAL A 333 12.40 -4.48 8.70
N PRO A 334 12.64 -3.83 9.86
CA PRO A 334 11.56 -3.50 10.79
C PRO A 334 10.46 -2.64 10.16
N ALA A 335 10.82 -1.73 9.26
CA ALA A 335 9.85 -0.91 8.55
C ALA A 335 9.00 -1.74 7.56
N VAL A 336 9.59 -2.73 6.88
CA VAL A 336 8.86 -3.65 5.99
C VAL A 336 7.87 -4.50 6.79
N ARG A 337 8.28 -5.01 7.95
CA ARG A 337 7.41 -5.73 8.89
C ARG A 337 6.22 -4.89 9.35
N ALA A 338 6.49 -3.65 9.80
CA ALA A 338 5.43 -2.72 10.20
C ALA A 338 4.44 -2.42 9.05
N ILE A 339 4.92 -2.25 7.82
CA ILE A 339 4.10 -2.04 6.62
C ILE A 339 3.19 -3.25 6.37
N LYS A 340 3.72 -4.46 6.44
CA LYS A 340 2.94 -5.69 6.19
C LYS A 340 1.88 -5.91 7.28
N THR A 341 2.24 -5.72 8.55
CA THR A 341 1.31 -5.88 9.68
C THR A 341 0.17 -4.87 9.64
N ALA A 342 0.46 -3.63 9.25
CA ALA A 342 -0.52 -2.54 9.21
C ALA A 342 -1.58 -2.71 8.11
N ARG A 343 -1.30 -3.57 7.10
CA ARG A 343 -2.23 -3.79 5.99
C ARG A 343 -2.25 -5.26 5.56
N PRO A 344 -3.11 -6.09 6.19
CA PRO A 344 -3.17 -7.53 5.94
C PRO A 344 -3.46 -7.93 4.49
N ASP A 345 -4.24 -7.11 3.75
CA ASP A 345 -4.50 -7.31 2.32
C ASP A 345 -3.36 -6.83 1.41
N ALA A 346 -2.24 -6.33 1.98
CA ALA A 346 -1.12 -5.86 1.18
C ALA A 346 -0.30 -7.02 0.62
N ARG A 347 0.11 -6.87 -0.65
CA ARG A 347 1.19 -7.64 -1.25
C ARG A 347 2.41 -6.74 -1.35
N VAL A 348 3.42 -7.03 -0.54
CA VAL A 348 4.68 -6.27 -0.46
C VAL A 348 5.67 -6.87 -1.45
N THR A 349 6.09 -6.06 -2.42
CA THR A 349 7.13 -6.43 -3.38
C THR A 349 8.35 -5.55 -3.15
N ILE A 350 9.51 -6.16 -2.97
CA ILE A 350 10.78 -5.43 -2.84
C ILE A 350 11.43 -5.28 -4.21
N ALA A 351 11.78 -4.06 -4.60
CA ALA A 351 12.65 -3.81 -5.75
C ALA A 351 14.09 -3.56 -5.24
N ALA A 352 14.97 -4.51 -5.40
CA ALA A 352 16.33 -4.50 -4.87
C ALA A 352 17.39 -4.70 -5.96
N PRO A 353 18.60 -4.12 -5.82
CA PRO A 353 19.75 -4.51 -6.64
C PRO A 353 20.04 -6.01 -6.51
N GLU A 354 20.56 -6.61 -7.57
CA GLU A 354 20.87 -8.04 -7.62
C GLU A 354 21.70 -8.51 -6.42
N ARG A 355 22.73 -7.77 -6.07
CA ARG A 355 23.62 -8.08 -4.92
C ARG A 355 22.92 -8.05 -3.55
N ILE A 356 21.72 -7.46 -3.43
CA ILE A 356 20.96 -7.33 -2.16
C ILE A 356 19.69 -8.17 -2.18
N ALA A 357 19.23 -8.59 -3.35
CA ALA A 357 18.00 -9.35 -3.50
C ALA A 357 17.91 -10.61 -2.60
N PRO A 358 19.01 -11.40 -2.41
CA PRO A 358 18.97 -12.56 -1.52
C PRO A 358 18.57 -12.26 -0.08
N LEU A 359 18.99 -11.12 0.49
CA LEU A 359 18.59 -10.68 1.83
C LEU A 359 17.07 -10.75 2.02
N TRP A 360 16.32 -10.31 1.02
CA TRP A 360 14.87 -10.18 1.12
C TRP A 360 14.11 -11.49 1.08
N LYS A 361 14.78 -12.60 0.70
CA LYS A 361 14.24 -13.95 0.84
C LYS A 361 14.11 -14.38 2.31
N LEU A 362 14.92 -13.78 3.21
CA LEU A 362 14.91 -14.04 4.66
C LEU A 362 13.76 -13.34 5.39
N VAL A 363 13.00 -12.48 4.72
CA VAL A 363 11.97 -11.65 5.34
C VAL A 363 10.59 -12.19 4.97
N PRO A 364 9.89 -12.93 5.87
CA PRO A 364 8.61 -13.58 5.56
C PRO A 364 7.51 -12.62 5.13
N GLU A 365 7.63 -11.36 5.52
CA GLU A 365 6.69 -10.30 5.17
C GLU A 365 6.79 -9.83 3.71
N VAL A 366 7.80 -10.32 2.97
CA VAL A 366 8.03 -10.00 1.55
C VAL A 366 7.35 -11.03 0.66
N ASP A 367 6.35 -10.62 -0.09
CA ASP A 367 5.58 -11.52 -0.96
C ASP A 367 6.23 -11.74 -2.34
N ALA A 368 7.11 -10.85 -2.79
CA ALA A 368 7.82 -10.95 -4.06
C ALA A 368 9.05 -10.03 -4.13
N ILE A 369 10.00 -10.40 -4.96
CA ILE A 369 11.23 -9.62 -5.19
C ILE A 369 11.36 -9.31 -6.68
N ILE A 370 11.65 -8.05 -7.01
CA ILE A 370 12.06 -7.62 -8.34
C ILE A 370 13.55 -7.29 -8.28
N THR A 371 14.36 -8.12 -8.89
CA THR A 371 15.80 -7.90 -9.02
C THR A 371 16.05 -6.82 -10.07
N LEU A 372 16.66 -5.73 -9.66
CA LEU A 372 16.96 -4.59 -10.53
C LEU A 372 18.36 -4.70 -11.11
N PRO A 373 18.51 -4.57 -12.43
CA PRO A 373 19.83 -4.56 -13.05
C PRO A 373 20.58 -3.26 -12.69
N GLY A 374 21.85 -3.39 -12.33
CA GLY A 374 22.74 -2.34 -11.81
C GLY A 374 22.49 -0.90 -12.26
N SER A 375 23.10 -0.44 -13.37
CA SER A 375 23.08 0.98 -13.77
C SER A 375 21.92 1.39 -14.70
N GLN A 376 21.14 0.47 -15.24
CA GLN A 376 20.18 0.72 -16.32
C GLN A 376 18.80 1.14 -15.81
N LEU A 377 18.49 2.44 -15.81
CA LEU A 377 17.20 3.00 -15.39
C LEU A 377 16.01 2.41 -16.17
N LEU A 378 16.08 2.40 -17.51
CA LEU A 378 14.96 1.97 -18.35
C LEU A 378 14.65 0.48 -18.20
N SER A 379 15.67 -0.35 -17.97
CA SER A 379 15.50 -1.77 -17.70
C SER A 379 14.80 -1.99 -16.36
N SER A 380 15.19 -1.25 -15.31
CA SER A 380 14.50 -1.26 -14.02
C SER A 380 13.03 -0.88 -14.16
N VAL A 381 12.74 0.22 -14.86
CA VAL A 381 11.35 0.66 -15.12
C VAL A 381 10.56 -0.39 -15.90
N ARG A 382 11.18 -1.03 -16.88
CA ARG A 382 10.53 -2.07 -17.70
C ARG A 382 10.17 -3.30 -16.86
N LEU A 383 11.04 -3.72 -15.95
CA LEU A 383 10.79 -4.81 -15.00
C LEU A 383 9.64 -4.46 -14.03
N ILE A 384 9.66 -3.27 -13.44
CA ILE A 384 8.59 -2.81 -12.56
C ILE A 384 7.24 -2.77 -13.30
N ARG A 385 7.22 -2.33 -14.57
CA ARG A 385 5.99 -2.28 -15.40
C ARG A 385 5.48 -3.65 -15.83
N ARG A 386 6.33 -4.67 -15.91
CA ARG A 386 5.92 -6.06 -16.21
C ARG A 386 5.18 -6.71 -15.04
N ALA A 387 5.49 -6.30 -13.83
CA ALA A 387 4.75 -6.74 -12.65
C ALA A 387 3.30 -6.21 -12.68
N PRO A 388 2.36 -6.84 -11.97
CA PRO A 388 1.02 -6.31 -11.79
C PRO A 388 1.07 -4.88 -11.22
N PRO A 389 0.14 -3.98 -11.62
CA PRO A 389 0.18 -2.57 -11.24
C PRO A 389 0.25 -2.36 -9.73
N PHE A 390 1.20 -1.53 -9.28
CA PHE A 390 1.34 -1.14 -7.89
C PHE A 390 0.43 0.04 -7.54
N ASP A 391 -0.04 0.07 -6.30
CA ASP A 391 -0.84 1.17 -5.74
C ASP A 391 0.05 2.26 -5.13
N VAL A 392 1.13 1.83 -4.49
CA VAL A 392 2.07 2.68 -3.77
C VAL A 392 3.50 2.22 -4.04
N ALA A 393 4.41 3.17 -4.15
CA ALA A 393 5.85 2.96 -4.04
C ALA A 393 6.37 3.65 -2.77
N ILE A 394 7.04 2.91 -1.91
CA ILE A 394 7.75 3.39 -0.73
C ILE A 394 9.24 3.37 -1.03
N LEU A 395 9.90 4.52 -0.93
CA LEU A 395 11.28 4.71 -1.38
C LEU A 395 12.22 4.90 -0.21
N PHE A 396 12.95 3.87 0.18
CA PHE A 396 13.96 3.94 1.22
C PHE A 396 15.21 4.73 0.82
N PRO A 397 15.75 4.58 -0.42
CA PRO A 397 16.85 5.43 -0.86
C PRO A 397 16.42 6.87 -1.09
N ASN A 398 17.32 7.81 -0.80
CA ASN A 398 17.11 9.24 -1.07
C ASN A 398 17.54 9.68 -2.48
N SER A 399 17.84 8.75 -3.39
CA SER A 399 18.34 9.04 -4.73
C SER A 399 17.24 9.52 -5.67
N LEU A 400 17.61 10.39 -6.62
CA LEU A 400 16.78 10.82 -7.73
C LEU A 400 16.32 9.62 -8.57
N ARG A 401 17.23 8.67 -8.82
CA ARG A 401 16.97 7.46 -9.62
C ARG A 401 15.81 6.64 -9.06
N ALA A 402 15.77 6.36 -7.76
CA ALA A 402 14.68 5.59 -7.15
C ALA A 402 13.31 6.28 -7.33
N ALA A 403 13.28 7.61 -7.28
CA ALA A 403 12.06 8.37 -7.55
C ALA A 403 11.67 8.33 -9.04
N LEU A 404 12.64 8.44 -9.97
CA LEU A 404 12.42 8.31 -11.40
C LEU A 404 11.91 6.91 -11.79
N GLU A 405 12.48 5.84 -11.23
CA GLU A 405 12.04 4.46 -11.45
C GLU A 405 10.53 4.32 -11.17
N SER A 406 10.07 4.79 -10.02
CA SER A 406 8.67 4.71 -9.61
C SER A 406 7.74 5.67 -10.37
N TRP A 407 8.22 6.86 -10.73
CA TRP A 407 7.47 7.84 -11.51
C TRP A 407 7.29 7.39 -12.96
N LEU A 408 8.35 6.94 -13.61
CA LEU A 408 8.30 6.38 -14.96
C LEU A 408 7.46 5.10 -15.00
N ALA A 409 7.49 4.28 -13.95
CA ALA A 409 6.59 3.13 -13.82
C ALA A 409 5.12 3.51 -13.62
N ALA A 410 4.80 4.81 -13.54
CA ALA A 410 3.45 5.36 -13.36
C ALA A 410 2.74 4.88 -12.09
N ILE A 411 3.49 4.62 -11.01
CA ILE A 411 2.92 4.25 -9.72
C ILE A 411 2.22 5.49 -9.13
N PRO A 412 0.93 5.41 -8.79
CA PRO A 412 0.13 6.60 -8.46
C PRO A 412 0.53 7.29 -7.15
N ARG A 413 0.92 6.53 -6.11
CA ARG A 413 1.41 7.06 -4.83
C ARG A 413 2.90 6.77 -4.69
N ARG A 414 3.70 7.78 -4.39
CA ARG A 414 5.16 7.67 -4.25
C ARG A 414 5.59 8.39 -2.98
N VAL A 415 6.02 7.61 -1.99
CA VAL A 415 6.32 8.04 -0.62
C VAL A 415 7.83 8.00 -0.39
N GLY A 416 8.38 9.03 0.23
CA GLY A 416 9.78 9.05 0.64
C GLY A 416 10.22 10.41 1.15
N TYR A 417 11.45 10.49 1.65
CA TYR A 417 12.02 11.78 2.03
C TYR A 417 12.25 12.67 0.82
N ARG A 418 12.24 13.98 1.05
CA ARG A 418 12.43 15.00 0.00
C ARG A 418 13.68 14.72 -0.86
N GLY A 419 14.81 14.35 -0.25
CA GLY A 419 16.06 14.09 -0.93
C GLY A 419 16.54 15.24 -1.81
N HIS A 420 17.55 14.97 -2.65
CA HIS A 420 18.07 15.95 -3.62
C HIS A 420 17.33 15.81 -4.96
N TRP A 421 16.84 16.93 -5.52
CA TRP A 421 16.25 17.05 -6.88
C TRP A 421 15.05 16.13 -7.20
N ARG A 422 14.44 15.44 -6.20
CA ARG A 422 13.35 14.48 -6.44
C ARG A 422 11.98 14.88 -5.91
N ARG A 423 11.85 16.07 -5.31
CA ARG A 423 10.58 16.56 -4.73
C ARG A 423 9.40 16.44 -5.69
N TRP A 424 9.61 16.79 -6.95
CA TRP A 424 8.58 16.81 -7.99
C TRP A 424 8.13 15.42 -8.46
N LEU A 425 8.93 14.40 -8.19
CA LEU A 425 8.64 13.02 -8.53
C LEU A 425 7.87 12.30 -7.41
N LEU A 426 7.84 12.86 -6.21
CA LEU A 426 7.10 12.35 -5.06
C LEU A 426 5.76 13.09 -4.92
N ASN A 427 4.76 12.42 -4.37
CA ASN A 427 3.48 13.03 -4.04
C ASN A 427 3.05 12.78 -2.59
N GLN A 428 3.91 12.13 -1.80
CA GLN A 428 3.87 12.12 -0.35
C GLN A 428 5.30 12.22 0.18
N ILE A 429 5.62 13.36 0.79
CA ILE A 429 6.95 13.66 1.32
C ILE A 429 6.91 13.44 2.83
N VAL A 430 7.80 12.58 3.31
CA VAL A 430 7.98 12.33 4.74
C VAL A 430 8.68 13.53 5.38
N PRO A 431 8.10 14.14 6.42
CA PRO A 431 8.71 15.28 7.08
C PRO A 431 10.01 14.87 7.81
N VAL A 432 10.97 15.76 7.81
CA VAL A 432 12.21 15.63 8.59
C VAL A 432 12.15 16.66 9.71
N PRO A 433 12.53 16.32 10.95
CA PRO A 433 12.61 17.29 12.04
C PRO A 433 13.47 18.49 11.64
N ARG A 434 13.01 19.70 11.93
CA ARG A 434 13.72 20.93 11.58
C ARG A 434 14.98 21.15 12.40
N LYS A 435 14.99 20.65 13.64
CA LYS A 435 16.16 20.70 14.56
C LYS A 435 16.73 19.30 14.70
N PRO A 436 18.06 19.13 14.66
CA PRO A 436 18.68 17.87 14.99
C PRO A 436 18.32 17.48 16.42
N GLY A 437 17.77 16.29 16.60
CA GLY A 437 17.59 15.67 17.91
C GLY A 437 18.87 14.94 18.35
N PRO A 438 18.81 14.22 19.48
CA PRO A 438 19.87 13.29 19.85
C PRO A 438 20.10 12.26 18.73
N PRO A 439 21.30 11.67 18.65
CA PRO A 439 21.59 10.62 17.66
C PRO A 439 20.58 9.48 17.74
N GLU A 440 19.83 9.24 16.66
CA GLU A 440 18.83 8.18 16.55
C GLU A 440 19.33 7.09 15.61
N HIS A 441 19.05 5.84 15.95
CA HIS A 441 19.43 4.71 15.10
C HIS A 441 18.85 4.83 13.68
N HIS A 442 19.63 4.49 12.65
CA HIS A 442 19.24 4.68 11.25
C HIS A 442 18.00 3.87 10.86
N SER A 443 17.69 2.76 11.54
CA SER A 443 16.43 2.03 11.34
C SER A 443 15.19 2.90 11.58
N LEU A 444 15.26 3.88 12.49
CA LEU A 444 14.17 4.81 12.80
C LEU A 444 13.81 5.71 11.60
N ARG A 445 14.75 5.98 10.69
CA ARG A 445 14.47 6.70 9.45
C ARG A 445 13.50 5.92 8.55
N PHE A 446 13.68 4.62 8.45
CA PHE A 446 12.81 3.74 7.65
C PHE A 446 11.46 3.54 8.35
N LEU A 447 11.47 3.34 9.67
CA LEU A 447 10.24 3.26 10.47
C LEU A 447 9.42 4.55 10.41
N ARG A 448 10.07 5.73 10.36
CA ARG A 448 9.38 7.01 10.18
C ARG A 448 8.64 7.08 8.83
N ILE A 449 9.19 6.50 7.77
CA ILE A 449 8.48 6.38 6.48
C ILE A 449 7.23 5.51 6.64
N ALA A 450 7.33 4.38 7.32
CA ALA A 450 6.19 3.50 7.57
C ALA A 450 5.11 4.19 8.44
N ARG A 451 5.53 4.89 9.50
CA ARG A 451 4.65 5.67 10.39
C ARG A 451 3.91 6.78 9.64
N GLU A 452 4.58 7.49 8.74
CA GLU A 452 3.96 8.53 7.91
C GLU A 452 2.88 7.96 6.97
N CYS A 453 2.99 6.69 6.63
CA CYS A 453 1.97 5.97 5.87
C CYS A 453 0.83 5.44 6.77
N GLY A 454 0.97 5.50 8.09
CA GLY A 454 0.00 5.07 9.08
C GLY A 454 0.27 3.70 9.70
N ALA A 455 1.47 3.12 9.52
CA ALA A 455 1.85 1.91 10.21
C ALA A 455 2.10 2.17 11.70
N ASP A 456 1.68 1.23 12.54
CA ASP A 456 2.08 1.22 13.93
C ASP A 456 3.56 0.82 14.04
N THR A 457 4.35 1.67 14.67
CA THR A 457 5.79 1.49 14.84
C THR A 457 6.20 1.56 16.31
N GLU A 458 5.23 1.58 17.24
CA GLU A 458 5.48 1.68 18.68
C GLU A 458 5.79 0.32 19.33
N GLN A 459 5.59 -0.79 18.61
CA GLN A 459 6.03 -2.08 19.10
C GLN A 459 7.56 -2.09 19.19
N PRO A 460 8.14 -2.35 20.37
CA PRO A 460 9.57 -2.30 20.55
C PRO A 460 10.28 -3.28 19.61
N LEU A 461 11.38 -2.81 19.02
CA LEU A 461 12.25 -3.59 18.13
C LEU A 461 12.82 -4.86 18.82
N SER A 462 12.66 -4.96 20.15
CA SER A 462 13.26 -5.97 21.02
C SER A 462 12.33 -7.08 21.53
N GLU A 463 11.00 -6.90 21.57
CA GLU A 463 10.17 -7.80 22.38
C GLU A 463 9.59 -9.04 21.68
N LYS A 464 9.59 -9.14 20.36
CA LYS A 464 9.06 -10.34 19.69
C LYS A 464 10.09 -11.33 19.16
N THR A 465 11.37 -11.02 19.32
CA THR A 465 12.47 -11.97 19.03
C THR A 465 13.06 -12.61 20.28
N SER A 466 12.64 -12.19 21.49
CA SER A 466 13.20 -12.64 22.77
C SER A 466 12.55 -13.89 23.37
N ASN A 467 11.73 -14.64 22.62
CA ASN A 467 11.38 -15.99 23.07
C ASN A 467 12.49 -16.94 22.57
N PRO A 468 13.36 -17.45 23.48
CA PRO A 468 14.44 -18.37 23.10
C PRO A 468 13.93 -19.70 22.51
N GLN A 469 12.62 -19.96 22.58
CA GLN A 469 11.97 -21.14 22.02
C GLN A 469 11.31 -20.89 20.66
N ARG A 470 11.29 -19.62 20.15
CA ARG A 470 10.84 -19.36 18.77
C ARG A 470 12.04 -19.50 17.83
N PRO A 471 11.95 -20.39 16.82
CA PRO A 471 12.97 -20.49 15.79
C PRO A 471 13.18 -19.10 15.13
N THR A 472 14.44 -18.77 14.81
CA THR A 472 14.76 -17.56 14.03
C THR A 472 13.95 -17.56 12.74
N PRO A 473 13.67 -16.40 12.12
CA PRO A 473 12.99 -16.36 10.81
C PRO A 473 13.65 -17.28 9.78
N TYR A 474 14.96 -17.46 9.85
CA TYR A 474 15.70 -18.36 8.99
C TYR A 474 15.39 -19.84 9.29
N ALA A 475 15.34 -20.25 10.56
CA ALA A 475 14.97 -21.61 10.95
C ALA A 475 13.51 -21.95 10.59
N GLN A 476 12.60 -20.96 10.63
CA GLN A 476 11.21 -21.13 10.17
C GLN A 476 11.11 -21.34 8.66
N LEU A 477 11.99 -20.69 7.87
CA LEU A 477 11.99 -20.80 6.41
C LEU A 477 12.68 -22.06 5.90
N THR A 478 13.71 -22.54 6.60
CA THR A 478 14.53 -23.66 6.14
C THR A 478 14.18 -24.97 6.83
N GLY A 479 13.38 -24.94 7.91
CA GLY A 479 13.12 -26.11 8.76
C GLY A 479 14.35 -26.62 9.53
N VAL A 480 15.47 -25.92 9.38
CA VAL A 480 16.71 -26.26 10.08
C VAL A 480 16.67 -25.63 11.46
N HIS A 481 16.25 -26.41 12.46
CA HIS A 481 16.52 -26.10 13.85
C HIS A 481 18.03 -26.28 14.10
N LYS A 482 18.65 -25.37 14.85
CA LYS A 482 19.96 -25.65 15.44
C LYS A 482 19.79 -26.77 16.46
N GLU A 483 19.55 -27.98 16.01
CA GLU A 483 19.77 -29.15 16.85
C GLU A 483 21.28 -29.27 17.08
N SER A 484 21.66 -29.37 18.35
CA SER A 484 23.01 -29.68 18.75
C SER A 484 23.33 -31.10 18.30
N VAL A 485 23.83 -31.23 17.07
CA VAL A 485 24.54 -32.47 16.71
C VAL A 485 25.83 -32.45 17.50
N ALA A 486 25.83 -33.22 18.55
CA ALA A 486 27.05 -33.57 19.32
C ALA A 486 27.88 -34.51 18.45
N ASP A 487 28.56 -33.96 17.47
CA ASP A 487 29.60 -34.63 16.74
C ASP A 487 30.82 -33.71 16.62
N ASN A 488 31.97 -34.23 16.75
CA ASN A 488 33.38 -33.79 16.72
C ASN A 488 33.76 -32.56 15.88
N TYR A 489 32.86 -31.55 15.69
CA TYR A 489 33.14 -30.36 14.90
C TYR A 489 33.65 -29.21 15.78
N GLN A 490 34.78 -28.63 15.37
CA GLN A 490 35.27 -27.36 15.91
C GLN A 490 34.22 -26.26 15.77
N LEU A 491 34.00 -25.47 16.84
CA LEU A 491 33.08 -24.34 16.84
C LEU A 491 33.49 -23.33 15.75
N LYS A 492 32.61 -23.00 14.81
CA LYS A 492 32.90 -22.02 13.76
C LYS A 492 32.64 -20.60 14.28
N ILE A 493 33.62 -19.73 14.12
CA ILE A 493 33.52 -18.29 14.41
C ILE A 493 33.74 -17.50 13.13
N GLY A 494 32.78 -16.63 12.81
CA GLY A 494 32.94 -15.70 11.69
C GLY A 494 33.89 -14.55 12.06
N LEU A 495 34.75 -14.12 11.15
CA LEU A 495 35.62 -12.96 11.28
C LEU A 495 35.53 -12.08 10.01
N CYS A 496 35.20 -10.79 10.19
CA CYS A 496 35.15 -9.82 9.13
C CYS A 496 36.03 -8.61 9.43
N ALA A 497 37.30 -8.66 9.02
CA ALA A 497 38.29 -7.61 9.24
C ALA A 497 38.09 -6.40 8.28
N GLY A 498 37.28 -6.54 7.24
CA GLY A 498 36.98 -5.51 6.25
C GLY A 498 35.98 -4.46 6.72
N ALA A 499 35.89 -3.36 5.98
CA ALA A 499 34.80 -2.38 6.03
C ALA A 499 34.70 -1.66 4.69
N GLU A 500 33.54 -1.71 4.04
CA GLU A 500 33.32 -1.14 2.70
C GLU A 500 33.34 0.40 2.72
N TYR A 501 32.93 1.01 3.83
CA TYR A 501 32.85 2.47 3.94
C TYR A 501 34.22 3.14 3.83
N GLY A 502 35.27 2.56 4.46
CA GLY A 502 36.61 3.11 4.42
C GLY A 502 37.53 2.56 5.51
N LEU A 503 38.81 2.88 5.39
CA LEU A 503 39.86 2.40 6.28
C LEU A 503 39.70 2.87 7.75
N ALA A 504 39.10 4.04 7.96
CA ALA A 504 38.89 4.59 9.31
C ALA A 504 37.95 3.74 10.19
N LYS A 505 37.17 2.80 9.58
CA LYS A 505 36.33 1.85 10.31
C LYS A 505 37.01 0.49 10.58
N ARG A 506 38.21 0.29 10.12
CA ARG A 506 38.92 -1.01 10.23
C ARG A 506 39.78 -1.05 11.46
N TRP A 507 39.51 -2.03 12.31
CA TRP A 507 40.48 -2.42 13.32
C TRP A 507 41.69 -3.07 12.65
N LEU A 508 42.87 -3.00 13.25
CA LEU A 508 44.12 -3.44 12.62
C LEU A 508 44.10 -4.96 12.36
N PRO A 509 44.42 -5.43 11.14
CA PRO A 509 44.40 -6.86 10.82
C PRO A 509 45.26 -7.71 11.74
N GLU A 510 46.42 -7.19 12.19
CA GLU A 510 47.32 -7.85 13.11
C GLU A 510 46.63 -8.10 14.45
N ARG A 511 45.89 -7.13 14.97
CA ARG A 511 45.13 -7.27 16.23
C ARG A 511 43.96 -8.25 16.12
N PHE A 512 43.30 -8.34 14.93
CA PHE A 512 42.34 -9.40 14.68
C PHE A 512 42.97 -10.78 14.77
N ALA A 513 44.18 -10.95 14.22
CA ALA A 513 44.94 -12.19 14.29
C ALA A 513 45.31 -12.53 15.74
N ASP A 514 45.88 -11.58 16.47
CA ASP A 514 46.28 -11.76 17.88
C ASP A 514 45.09 -12.14 18.79
N ALA A 515 43.93 -11.46 18.60
CA ALA A 515 42.71 -11.78 19.32
C ALA A 515 42.19 -13.18 19.00
N ALA A 516 42.21 -13.55 17.71
CA ALA A 516 41.79 -14.86 17.27
C ALA A 516 42.71 -15.98 17.78
N GLU A 517 44.01 -15.75 17.82
CA GLU A 517 44.99 -16.69 18.42
C GLU A 517 44.74 -16.89 19.92
N ARG A 518 44.51 -15.79 20.69
CA ARG A 518 44.19 -15.88 22.14
C ARG A 518 42.90 -16.66 22.40
N VAL A 519 41.86 -16.48 21.56
CA VAL A 519 40.62 -17.27 21.64
C VAL A 519 40.92 -18.74 21.34
N SER A 520 41.68 -19.01 20.28
CA SER A 520 42.02 -20.38 19.85
C SER A 520 42.88 -21.14 20.88
N ALA A 521 43.68 -20.42 21.70
CA ALA A 521 44.42 -21.01 22.79
C ALA A 521 43.54 -21.51 23.95
N GLN A 522 42.33 -20.97 24.10
CA GLN A 522 41.38 -21.30 25.17
C GLN A 522 40.18 -22.14 24.70
N SER A 523 39.94 -22.22 23.40
CA SER A 523 38.76 -22.94 22.83
C SER A 523 39.12 -23.53 21.47
N PRO A 524 38.72 -24.80 21.20
CA PRO A 524 38.91 -25.40 19.87
C PRO A 524 37.95 -24.79 18.87
N VAL A 525 38.41 -23.79 18.10
CA VAL A 525 37.57 -23.02 17.17
C VAL A 525 38.17 -23.02 15.75
N GLN A 526 37.30 -22.99 14.76
CA GLN A 526 37.63 -22.73 13.37
C GLN A 526 37.17 -21.33 12.97
N TRP A 527 38.06 -20.53 12.41
CA TRP A 527 37.77 -19.17 11.95
C TRP A 527 37.35 -19.17 10.50
N MET A 528 36.18 -18.55 10.21
CA MET A 528 35.65 -18.34 8.89
C MET A 528 35.83 -16.86 8.53
N LEU A 529 36.76 -16.55 7.61
CA LEU A 529 37.01 -15.16 7.20
C LEU A 529 36.05 -14.74 6.10
N PHE A 530 35.30 -13.68 6.34
CA PHE A 530 34.36 -13.09 5.40
C PHE A 530 34.79 -11.70 4.96
N GLY A 531 34.49 -11.35 3.72
CA GLY A 531 34.77 -10.04 3.15
C GLY A 531 34.62 -10.01 1.65
N THR A 532 34.74 -8.83 1.07
CA THR A 532 34.78 -8.62 -0.37
C THR A 532 36.20 -8.81 -0.91
N ALA A 533 36.39 -8.93 -2.21
CA ALA A 533 37.72 -9.00 -2.83
C ALA A 533 38.62 -7.80 -2.46
N ARG A 534 38.04 -6.64 -2.09
CA ARG A 534 38.78 -5.46 -1.62
C ARG A 534 39.43 -5.66 -0.23
N ASP A 535 38.99 -6.65 0.51
CA ASP A 535 39.48 -6.95 1.85
C ASP A 535 40.55 -8.05 1.85
N ALA A 536 40.95 -8.54 0.65
CA ALA A 536 41.87 -9.67 0.48
C ALA A 536 43.22 -9.47 1.20
N SER A 537 43.82 -8.26 1.13
CA SER A 537 45.10 -7.99 1.78
C SER A 537 45.02 -8.04 3.30
N ALA A 538 43.96 -7.51 3.88
CA ALA A 538 43.73 -7.58 5.34
C ALA A 538 43.45 -9.02 5.78
N GLY A 539 42.65 -9.75 5.00
CA GLY A 539 42.32 -11.15 5.26
C GLY A 539 43.53 -12.08 5.14
N ALA A 540 44.41 -11.84 4.17
CA ALA A 540 45.64 -12.63 4.01
C ALA A 540 46.54 -12.57 5.25
N LYS A 541 46.66 -11.40 5.89
CA LYS A 541 47.43 -11.26 7.15
C LYS A 541 46.83 -12.09 8.28
N VAL A 542 45.52 -12.04 8.45
CA VAL A 542 44.82 -12.83 9.47
C VAL A 542 44.90 -14.33 9.17
N ALA A 543 44.71 -14.72 7.90
CA ALA A 543 44.79 -16.13 7.50
C ALA A 543 46.19 -16.71 7.69
N ALA A 544 47.25 -15.94 7.39
CA ALA A 544 48.63 -16.37 7.58
C ALA A 544 48.96 -16.63 9.05
N ALA A 545 48.48 -15.83 9.98
CA ALA A 545 48.68 -16.01 11.41
C ALA A 545 47.91 -17.24 11.93
N LEU A 546 46.68 -17.47 11.49
CA LEU A 546 45.82 -18.56 12.00
C LEU A 546 46.12 -19.94 11.39
N GLY A 547 46.77 -19.99 10.21
CA GLY A 547 47.10 -21.24 9.51
C GLY A 547 45.88 -22.14 9.27
N ASP A 548 45.99 -23.42 9.60
CA ASP A 548 44.95 -24.44 9.38
C ASP A 548 43.67 -24.22 10.20
N ARG A 549 43.70 -23.35 11.21
CA ARG A 549 42.52 -22.95 11.98
C ARG A 549 41.62 -21.94 11.26
N CYS A 550 41.99 -21.56 10.04
CA CYS A 550 41.31 -20.54 9.27
C CYS A 550 40.85 -21.04 7.90
N VAL A 551 39.58 -20.81 7.58
CA VAL A 551 39.01 -20.95 6.24
C VAL A 551 38.78 -19.55 5.65
N ASN A 552 39.56 -19.19 4.64
CA ASN A 552 39.44 -17.89 4.00
C ASN A 552 38.39 -17.92 2.89
N ARG A 553 37.27 -17.22 3.13
CA ARG A 553 36.13 -17.10 2.19
C ARG A 553 36.03 -15.70 1.55
N ILE A 554 37.04 -14.84 1.75
CA ILE A 554 37.04 -13.46 1.26
C ILE A 554 36.99 -13.43 -0.27
N GLY A 555 35.97 -12.74 -0.83
CA GLY A 555 35.73 -12.63 -2.25
C GLY A 555 35.22 -13.92 -2.94
N GLN A 556 34.94 -14.97 -2.18
CA GLN A 556 34.54 -16.28 -2.69
C GLN A 556 33.07 -16.61 -2.44
N THR A 557 32.36 -15.81 -1.67
CA THR A 557 30.95 -16.05 -1.32
C THR A 557 30.00 -15.12 -2.06
N THR A 558 28.91 -15.67 -2.58
CA THR A 558 27.71 -14.91 -2.92
C THR A 558 26.99 -14.49 -1.64
N LEU A 559 26.00 -13.58 -1.71
CA LEU A 559 25.23 -13.20 -0.53
C LEU A 559 24.41 -14.38 0.03
N ASP A 560 23.86 -15.27 -0.80
CA ASP A 560 23.16 -16.48 -0.36
C ASP A 560 24.13 -17.39 0.45
N GLN A 561 25.34 -17.66 -0.07
CA GLN A 561 26.36 -18.44 0.64
C GLN A 561 26.83 -17.78 1.94
N LEU A 562 27.02 -16.46 1.92
CA LEU A 562 27.38 -15.72 3.13
C LEU A 562 26.28 -15.83 4.22
N ILE A 563 25.00 -15.82 3.83
CA ILE A 563 23.87 -16.02 4.75
C ILE A 563 23.97 -17.39 5.41
N ASP A 564 24.15 -18.45 4.62
CA ASP A 564 24.24 -19.83 5.12
C ASP A 564 25.45 -20.01 6.05
N GLU A 565 26.64 -19.57 5.60
CA GLU A 565 27.87 -19.71 6.38
C GLU A 565 27.85 -18.86 7.68
N LEU A 566 27.26 -17.65 7.67
CA LEU A 566 27.09 -16.84 8.87
C LEU A 566 26.08 -17.46 9.85
N HIS A 567 25.04 -18.08 9.35
CA HIS A 567 24.08 -18.81 10.19
C HIS A 567 24.74 -19.98 10.93
N ASP A 568 25.70 -20.66 10.28
CA ASP A 568 26.46 -21.76 10.89
C ASP A 568 27.49 -21.30 11.94
N CYS A 569 27.86 -20.01 11.91
CA CYS A 569 28.79 -19.46 12.88
C CYS A 569 28.15 -19.31 14.26
N ARG A 570 28.91 -19.61 15.31
CA ARG A 570 28.51 -19.42 16.70
C ARG A 570 28.40 -17.94 17.09
N LEU A 571 29.24 -17.12 16.52
CA LEU A 571 29.25 -15.67 16.60
C LEU A 571 30.06 -15.06 15.45
N LEU A 572 29.94 -13.75 15.27
CA LEU A 572 30.72 -12.96 14.31
C LEU A 572 31.56 -11.90 15.06
N LEU A 573 32.88 -11.92 14.86
CA LEU A 573 33.78 -10.82 15.22
C LEU A 573 33.99 -9.90 14.02
N THR A 574 33.69 -8.60 14.16
CA THR A 574 33.67 -7.71 13.01
C THR A 574 33.85 -6.22 13.32
N ASN A 575 34.15 -5.44 12.32
CA ASN A 575 34.01 -3.98 12.36
C ASN A 575 32.53 -3.56 12.12
N ASP A 576 32.24 -2.25 12.20
CA ASP A 576 30.95 -1.66 11.79
C ASP A 576 30.74 -1.84 10.26
N THR A 577 30.07 -2.92 9.86
CA THR A 577 29.90 -3.35 8.47
C THR A 577 28.48 -3.85 8.15
N GLY A 578 28.18 -4.03 6.86
CA GLY A 578 26.93 -4.67 6.42
C GLY A 578 26.79 -6.11 6.93
N THR A 579 27.89 -6.85 7.02
CA THR A 579 27.94 -8.23 7.53
C THR A 579 27.55 -8.30 9.01
N MET A 580 27.94 -7.31 9.84
CA MET A 580 27.50 -7.15 11.23
C MET A 580 25.97 -7.16 11.33
N HIS A 581 25.31 -6.33 10.53
CA HIS A 581 23.86 -6.24 10.54
C HIS A 581 23.19 -7.53 10.04
N LEU A 582 23.80 -8.18 9.04
CA LEU A 582 23.29 -9.45 8.52
C LEU A 582 23.38 -10.55 9.58
N ALA A 583 24.49 -10.69 10.27
CA ALA A 583 24.64 -11.64 11.38
C ALA A 583 23.58 -11.39 12.48
N ALA A 584 23.36 -10.13 12.86
CA ALA A 584 22.33 -9.76 13.82
C ALA A 584 20.92 -10.15 13.35
N LEU A 585 20.59 -9.96 12.07
CA LEU A 585 19.31 -10.37 11.49
C LEU A 585 19.10 -11.89 11.52
N LEU A 586 20.19 -12.65 11.33
CA LEU A 586 20.20 -14.12 11.38
C LEU A 586 20.12 -14.65 12.82
N GLY A 587 20.25 -13.78 13.83
CA GLY A 587 20.31 -14.18 15.24
C GLY A 587 21.68 -14.69 15.67
N THR A 588 22.72 -14.51 14.85
CA THR A 588 24.10 -14.81 15.20
C THR A 588 24.65 -13.67 16.05
N PRO A 589 25.12 -13.93 17.29
CA PRO A 589 25.74 -12.93 18.16
C PRO A 589 26.92 -12.23 17.49
N VAL A 590 27.11 -10.96 17.81
CA VAL A 590 28.17 -10.15 17.19
C VAL A 590 29.03 -9.52 18.26
N VAL A 591 30.35 -9.60 18.10
CA VAL A 591 31.33 -8.73 18.76
C VAL A 591 31.75 -7.69 17.71
N ALA A 592 31.32 -6.44 17.90
CA ALA A 592 31.52 -5.37 16.95
C ALA A 592 32.47 -4.29 17.45
N ILE A 593 33.49 -3.95 16.66
CA ILE A 593 34.47 -2.93 16.97
C ILE A 593 34.11 -1.62 16.29
N PHE A 594 33.93 -0.56 17.08
CA PHE A 594 33.61 0.78 16.63
C PHE A 594 34.72 1.77 16.97
N GLY A 595 34.97 2.70 16.09
CA GLY A 595 35.96 3.78 16.32
C GLY A 595 35.48 5.09 15.70
N SER A 596 35.57 5.22 14.37
CA SER A 596 35.22 6.45 13.65
C SER A 596 33.71 6.74 13.58
N THR A 597 32.87 5.80 13.99
CA THR A 597 31.40 5.88 13.92
C THR A 597 30.74 5.75 15.29
N GLU A 598 29.44 6.08 15.34
CA GLU A 598 28.65 6.09 16.57
C GLU A 598 27.72 4.87 16.62
N PRO A 599 27.89 3.94 17.57
CA PRO A 599 27.07 2.74 17.67
C PRO A 599 25.57 3.02 17.83
N ARG A 600 25.19 4.12 18.49
CA ARG A 600 23.78 4.52 18.62
C ARG A 600 23.12 4.78 17.28
N LEU A 601 23.88 5.08 16.23
CA LEU A 601 23.39 5.30 14.87
C LEU A 601 23.31 4.01 14.05
N THR A 602 24.31 3.14 14.19
CA THR A 602 24.51 1.98 13.29
C THR A 602 24.90 0.70 14.03
N GLY A 603 24.61 0.57 15.31
CA GLY A 603 24.87 -0.69 16.04
C GLY A 603 24.00 -1.85 15.52
N PRO A 604 24.37 -3.11 15.81
CA PRO A 604 23.56 -4.26 15.45
C PRO A 604 22.21 -4.23 16.17
N LEU A 605 21.13 -4.58 15.47
CA LEU A 605 19.78 -4.64 16.04
C LEU A 605 19.56 -5.97 16.74
N GLY A 606 18.97 -5.94 17.93
CA GLY A 606 18.67 -7.13 18.73
C GLY A 606 19.48 -7.19 20.03
N ASN A 607 19.38 -8.32 20.71
CA ASN A 607 20.06 -8.56 21.99
C ASN A 607 21.19 -9.60 21.81
N GLY A 608 22.12 -9.65 22.76
CA GLY A 608 23.22 -10.64 22.79
C GLY A 608 24.44 -10.23 21.95
N HIS A 609 24.51 -8.96 21.52
CA HIS A 609 25.68 -8.40 20.85
C HIS A 609 26.55 -7.62 21.83
N ILE A 610 27.85 -7.64 21.61
CA ILE A 610 28.84 -6.86 22.38
C ILE A 610 29.43 -5.80 21.44
N ILE A 611 29.40 -4.54 21.88
CA ILE A 611 29.94 -3.42 21.13
C ILE A 611 31.15 -2.89 21.91
N LEU A 612 32.32 -2.90 21.28
CA LEU A 612 33.58 -2.42 21.85
C LEU A 612 33.92 -1.07 21.22
N ARG A 613 34.04 -0.05 22.06
CA ARG A 613 34.37 1.31 21.65
C ARG A 613 34.97 2.09 22.83
N HIS A 614 36.06 2.75 22.57
CA HIS A 614 36.63 3.74 23.49
C HIS A 614 36.47 5.15 22.92
N HIS A 615 36.08 6.08 23.77
CA HIS A 615 35.98 7.48 23.41
C HIS A 615 37.38 8.09 23.33
N VAL A 616 37.65 8.77 22.20
CA VAL A 616 38.84 9.62 22.01
C VAL A 616 38.38 10.96 21.42
N GLU A 617 39.22 12.00 21.52
CA GLU A 617 38.82 13.38 21.20
C GLU A 617 38.26 13.53 19.76
N CYS A 618 38.79 12.75 18.82
CA CYS A 618 38.37 12.79 17.41
C CYS A 618 37.20 11.84 17.07
N SER A 619 36.65 11.06 18.02
CA SER A 619 35.62 10.06 17.75
C SER A 619 34.25 10.48 18.33
N PRO A 620 33.15 10.39 17.52
CA PRO A 620 33.05 9.89 16.15
C PRO A 620 33.38 10.98 15.10
N CYS A 621 34.28 10.69 14.17
CA CYS A 621 34.64 11.63 13.09
C CYS A 621 33.89 11.39 11.78
N PHE A 622 33.33 10.21 11.56
CA PHE A 622 32.62 9.77 10.35
C PHE A 622 33.47 9.89 9.06
N LEU A 623 34.79 9.94 9.18
CA LEU A 623 35.68 9.99 8.03
C LEU A 623 35.86 8.60 7.39
N ARG A 624 36.16 8.57 6.10
CA ARG A 624 36.49 7.32 5.38
C ARG A 624 37.95 6.89 5.61
N GLU A 625 38.82 7.84 5.73
CA GLU A 625 40.23 7.67 5.98
C GLU A 625 40.61 8.42 7.24
N CYS A 626 41.48 7.84 8.06
CA CYS A 626 41.97 8.48 9.24
C CYS A 626 43.15 9.39 8.88
N PRO A 627 43.06 10.70 9.12
CA PRO A 627 44.18 11.61 8.83
C PRO A 627 45.27 11.63 9.92
N ILE A 628 45.08 10.87 10.99
CA ILE A 628 45.97 10.86 12.15
C ILE A 628 46.63 9.48 12.30
N ASP A 629 46.31 8.74 13.33
CA ASP A 629 47.03 7.52 13.76
C ASP A 629 46.11 6.33 14.13
N PHE A 630 44.82 6.39 13.78
CA PHE A 630 43.80 5.40 14.15
C PHE A 630 43.65 5.19 15.68
N ARG A 631 43.88 6.24 16.50
CA ARG A 631 43.85 6.15 17.97
C ARG A 631 42.57 5.55 18.52
N CYS A 632 41.40 5.86 17.92
CA CYS A 632 40.11 5.28 18.32
C CYS A 632 40.03 3.76 18.12
N MET A 633 40.66 3.23 17.07
CA MET A 633 40.76 1.79 16.84
C MET A 633 41.86 1.14 17.69
N LYS A 634 42.96 1.83 17.90
CA LYS A 634 44.05 1.36 18.75
C LYS A 634 43.69 1.33 20.25
N ALA A 635 42.73 2.15 20.68
CA ALA A 635 42.25 2.17 22.05
C ALA A 635 41.50 0.87 22.44
N VAL A 636 40.91 0.15 21.50
CA VAL A 636 40.32 -1.17 21.73
C VAL A 636 41.43 -2.20 21.77
N SER A 637 41.63 -2.85 22.91
CA SER A 637 42.74 -3.80 23.12
C SER A 637 42.42 -5.20 22.56
N VAL A 638 43.47 -5.98 22.34
CA VAL A 638 43.36 -7.38 21.88
C VAL A 638 42.72 -8.25 22.97
N GLU A 639 43.07 -8.00 24.22
CA GLU A 639 42.56 -8.68 25.41
C GLU A 639 41.04 -8.50 25.51
N GLU A 640 40.59 -7.26 25.45
CA GLU A 640 39.16 -6.89 25.53
C GLU A 640 38.32 -7.57 24.45
N VAL A 641 38.84 -7.65 23.22
CA VAL A 641 38.17 -8.33 22.10
C VAL A 641 38.13 -9.84 22.32
N ALA A 642 39.25 -10.46 22.73
CA ALA A 642 39.29 -11.89 23.02
C ALA A 642 38.34 -12.28 24.16
N ASP A 643 38.32 -11.50 25.25
CA ASP A 643 37.44 -11.73 26.40
C ASP A 643 35.95 -11.59 26.01
N ALA A 644 35.60 -10.61 25.18
CA ALA A 644 34.25 -10.45 24.65
C ALA A 644 33.80 -11.68 23.84
N VAL A 645 34.67 -12.20 22.97
CA VAL A 645 34.40 -13.42 22.19
C VAL A 645 34.20 -14.62 23.12
N LEU A 646 35.14 -14.83 24.06
CA LEU A 646 35.09 -15.94 25.03
C LEU A 646 33.85 -15.86 25.92
N SER A 647 33.44 -14.66 26.34
CA SER A 647 32.23 -14.49 27.17
C SER A 647 30.96 -14.97 26.46
N ILE A 648 30.82 -14.70 25.17
CA ILE A 648 29.68 -15.22 24.35
C ILE A 648 29.74 -16.75 24.24
N LEU A 649 30.93 -17.31 24.01
CA LEU A 649 31.11 -18.76 23.92
C LEU A 649 30.75 -19.47 25.24
N ARG A 650 31.19 -18.95 26.39
CA ARG A 650 30.87 -19.49 27.72
C ARG A 650 29.40 -19.39 28.09
N ASN A 651 28.75 -18.24 27.85
CA ASN A 651 27.33 -18.02 28.16
C ASN A 651 26.40 -18.92 27.37
N GLN A 652 26.83 -19.40 26.22
CA GLN A 652 26.07 -20.34 25.41
C GLN A 652 26.31 -21.81 25.80
N SER A 653 27.47 -22.13 26.36
CA SER A 653 27.78 -23.46 26.88
C SER A 653 27.04 -23.77 28.18
N GLY A 654 26.80 -22.77 29.04
CA GLY A 654 26.07 -22.93 30.31
C GLY A 654 24.55 -23.16 30.17
N LYS A 655 23.95 -22.99 28.97
CA LYS A 655 22.54 -23.33 28.70
C LYS A 655 22.29 -24.82 28.37
N PHE A 656 23.32 -25.62 28.32
CA PHE A 656 23.23 -27.06 28.01
C PHE A 656 23.51 -27.98 29.21
N GLN A 657 23.61 -27.40 30.42
CA GLN A 657 23.74 -28.17 31.65
C GLN A 657 22.52 -27.99 32.58
N ILE A 658 21.31 -28.28 32.11
CA ILE A 658 20.19 -28.65 32.99
C ILE A 658 19.28 -29.59 32.20
#